data_e9edc3ba218c465748ffae57c45f9169
#
_entry.id   e9edc3ba218c465748ffae57c45f9169
#
_cell.length_a   1.000
_cell.length_b   1.000
_cell.length_c   1.000
_cell.angle_alpha   90.00
_cell.angle_beta   90.00
_cell.angle_gamma   90.00
#
_symmetry.space_group_name_H-M   'P 1'
#
loop_
_entity.id
_entity.type
_entity.pdbx_description
1 polymer ?
#
loop_
_entity_poly.entity_id
_entity_poly.type
_entity_poly.pdbx_seq_one_letter_code
_entity_poly.pdbx_strand_id
1 'polypeptide(L)'
;MTDTTRIDTVLVANRGEIAVRVIRTLKAMGIRSVAVFSEADRDARHVQEADTAVLLGPAAARESYLVIDKVIDAALATGAQGIHPGYGFLSENSAFAAACATAGIAFLGPSAHAIETMGDKITAKAAVSEFGVPVVPGISRPGLSDDELIAGAEEVGYPVLVKPSAGGGGKGMRLVEDPKDLPAALESARREAASAFGDDTLFLERFVQRPRHIEVQVLADAHGNVVHLGERECSLQRRHQKVIEEAPSPLLDEATRARIGEAACNTARSVDYTGAGTVEFIVSADKPDEFFFMEMNTRLQVEHPVTEMVTGLDLVEWQVRIAAGEPLGFTQDDITLTGHAIEARVYAEDPARGFLPTGGEIADVVEPTGPGVRVDSGIRAGTVVGSDYDPMLAKVIAHADDRAGALRRLDRALAQTAVLGVVTNVDFVRFLLADDDVVAGALDTGLLDRRVGDYTAPTTADSTLVAAAILRWLDRWAGDTTDPWAVPDGWRVGAHRPVTSRLTSGDRTAHVRLTGTPAAGVAEVEDGETYRFSAVLHGSDLAVVLDGRRHSYRVGESDGAVWLSDGHGSVAVREVREASVRGDDAHAGDADITSPMPGAIIAVSVASGDTVTAGQTLVVVEAMKMEHSLTAPIDGTVELFAAAGEQVKVDQLLARVTPHADTEEAQS
;
A
#
# COMPACT_ATOMS: atom_id res chain seq x y z
N MET A 1 16.93 -42.07 -6.17
CA MET A 1 17.65 -40.82 -5.83
C MET A 1 17.09 -39.79 -6.79
N THR A 2 16.20 -38.97 -6.37
CA THR A 2 15.70 -37.83 -7.14
C THR A 2 16.87 -36.86 -7.32
N ASP A 3 17.18 -36.50 -8.56
CA ASP A 3 18.24 -35.54 -8.88
C ASP A 3 17.77 -34.16 -8.35
N THR A 4 18.24 -33.78 -7.18
CA THR A 4 17.99 -32.43 -6.67
C THR A 4 18.82 -31.45 -7.50
N THR A 5 18.15 -30.52 -8.15
CA THR A 5 18.82 -29.49 -8.93
C THR A 5 19.42 -28.46 -7.98
N ARG A 6 20.74 -28.30 -8.01
CA ARG A 6 21.39 -27.28 -7.19
C ARG A 6 21.07 -25.88 -7.70
N ILE A 7 20.52 -25.03 -6.85
CA ILE A 7 20.23 -23.62 -7.12
C ILE A 7 21.21 -22.75 -6.32
N ASP A 8 22.22 -22.21 -7.00
CA ASP A 8 23.25 -21.35 -6.39
C ASP A 8 23.03 -19.86 -6.67
N THR A 9 22.19 -19.54 -7.66
CA THR A 9 21.87 -18.15 -8.04
C THR A 9 20.40 -18.04 -8.40
N VAL A 10 19.70 -17.07 -7.80
CA VAL A 10 18.28 -16.78 -8.03
C VAL A 10 18.11 -15.33 -8.47
N LEU A 11 17.41 -15.12 -9.58
CA LEU A 11 16.94 -13.81 -10.00
C LEU A 11 15.61 -13.52 -9.33
N VAL A 12 15.49 -12.33 -8.72
CA VAL A 12 14.24 -11.84 -8.12
C VAL A 12 13.55 -10.94 -9.14
N ALA A 13 12.50 -11.47 -9.79
CA ALA A 13 11.74 -10.78 -10.83
C ALA A 13 10.67 -9.85 -10.23
N ASN A 14 11.08 -9.00 -9.30
CA ASN A 14 10.22 -8.07 -8.58
C ASN A 14 11.01 -6.88 -8.03
N ARG A 15 10.32 -5.96 -7.33
CA ARG A 15 10.87 -4.72 -6.75
C ARG A 15 10.35 -4.48 -5.33
N GLY A 16 10.84 -3.41 -4.72
CA GLY A 16 10.32 -2.93 -3.43
C GLY A 16 10.55 -3.91 -2.29
N GLU A 17 9.62 -3.94 -1.33
CA GLU A 17 9.79 -4.69 -0.09
C GLU A 17 9.89 -6.20 -0.32
N ILE A 18 9.11 -6.76 -1.27
CA ILE A 18 9.15 -8.19 -1.53
C ILE A 18 10.49 -8.63 -2.14
N ALA A 19 11.10 -7.83 -3.01
CA ALA A 19 12.42 -8.14 -3.53
C ALA A 19 13.48 -8.12 -2.41
N VAL A 20 13.45 -7.14 -1.51
CA VAL A 20 14.30 -7.09 -0.31
C VAL A 20 14.07 -8.33 0.56
N ARG A 21 12.80 -8.69 0.80
CA ARG A 21 12.40 -9.86 1.59
C ARG A 21 12.98 -11.16 1.04
N VAL A 22 12.86 -11.38 -0.28
CA VAL A 22 13.40 -12.57 -0.95
C VAL A 22 14.93 -12.58 -0.89
N ILE A 23 15.58 -11.45 -1.20
CA ILE A 23 17.03 -11.32 -1.16
C ILE A 23 17.60 -11.66 0.22
N ARG A 24 16.93 -11.27 1.29
CA ARG A 24 17.36 -11.61 2.68
C ARG A 24 17.39 -13.11 2.93
N THR A 25 16.35 -13.84 2.50
CA THR A 25 16.33 -15.30 2.64
C THR A 25 17.39 -15.96 1.77
N LEU A 26 17.55 -15.54 0.51
CA LEU A 26 18.61 -16.08 -0.36
C LEU A 26 20.00 -15.90 0.27
N LYS A 27 20.29 -14.72 0.84
CA LYS A 27 21.53 -14.47 1.58
C LYS A 27 21.70 -15.41 2.79
N ALA A 28 20.64 -15.61 3.57
CA ALA A 28 20.66 -16.51 4.70
C ALA A 28 20.93 -17.97 4.29
N MET A 29 20.44 -18.39 3.12
CA MET A 29 20.70 -19.70 2.52
C MET A 29 22.07 -19.81 1.82
N GLY A 30 22.81 -18.70 1.72
CA GLY A 30 24.09 -18.67 0.96
C GLY A 30 23.91 -18.72 -0.56
N ILE A 31 22.75 -18.34 -1.07
CA ILE A 31 22.39 -18.31 -2.49
C ILE A 31 22.63 -16.90 -3.03
N ARG A 32 23.29 -16.79 -4.17
CA ARG A 32 23.53 -15.51 -4.83
C ARG A 32 22.23 -14.91 -5.36
N SER A 33 21.99 -13.66 -5.04
CA SER A 33 20.80 -12.91 -5.47
C SER A 33 21.09 -12.00 -6.66
N VAL A 34 20.17 -12.00 -7.64
CA VAL A 34 20.18 -11.07 -8.77
C VAL A 34 18.90 -10.26 -8.72
N ALA A 35 19.02 -8.95 -8.52
CA ALA A 35 17.87 -8.04 -8.64
C ALA A 35 17.67 -7.62 -10.09
N VAL A 36 16.44 -7.30 -10.47
CA VAL A 36 16.13 -6.55 -11.69
C VAL A 36 15.56 -5.19 -11.32
N PHE A 37 15.76 -4.17 -12.17
CA PHE A 37 15.28 -2.83 -11.88
C PHE A 37 14.96 -2.04 -13.15
N SER A 38 14.01 -1.11 -13.03
CA SER A 38 13.75 -0.07 -14.04
C SER A 38 14.58 1.17 -13.76
N GLU A 39 14.57 2.13 -14.68
CA GLU A 39 15.27 3.41 -14.47
C GLU A 39 14.81 4.14 -13.20
N ALA A 40 13.52 4.03 -12.84
CA ALA A 40 12.99 4.63 -11.60
C ALA A 40 13.53 3.97 -10.32
N ASP A 41 13.92 2.71 -10.39
CA ASP A 41 14.40 1.93 -9.24
C ASP A 41 15.93 1.83 -9.15
N ARG A 42 16.68 2.59 -9.95
CA ARG A 42 18.16 2.51 -10.03
C ARG A 42 18.84 2.52 -8.66
N ASP A 43 18.36 3.38 -7.76
CA ASP A 43 18.91 3.56 -6.41
C ASP A 43 18.05 2.88 -5.33
N ALA A 44 17.09 2.03 -5.71
CA ALA A 44 16.20 1.36 -4.78
C ALA A 44 16.94 0.38 -3.86
N ARG A 45 16.37 0.15 -2.66
CA ARG A 45 16.95 -0.70 -1.62
C ARG A 45 17.26 -2.11 -2.11
N HIS A 46 16.35 -2.75 -2.85
CA HIS A 46 16.54 -4.11 -3.36
C HIS A 46 17.71 -4.23 -4.35
N VAL A 47 17.98 -3.17 -5.14
CA VAL A 47 19.11 -3.13 -6.07
C VAL A 47 20.45 -3.10 -5.32
N GLN A 48 20.48 -2.42 -4.19
CA GLN A 48 21.69 -2.30 -3.37
C GLN A 48 21.91 -3.49 -2.45
N GLU A 49 20.85 -4.15 -2.01
CA GLU A 49 20.96 -5.33 -1.15
C GLU A 49 21.28 -6.61 -1.94
N ALA A 50 21.03 -6.66 -3.25
CA ALA A 50 21.37 -7.81 -4.08
C ALA A 50 22.86 -7.92 -4.38
N ASP A 51 23.35 -9.15 -4.66
CA ASP A 51 24.76 -9.38 -5.06
C ASP A 51 25.04 -8.85 -6.47
N THR A 52 24.03 -8.80 -7.34
CA THR A 52 24.10 -8.25 -8.69
C THR A 52 22.74 -7.69 -9.07
N ALA A 53 22.72 -6.71 -9.98
CA ALA A 53 21.46 -6.13 -10.47
C ALA A 53 21.53 -5.88 -11.99
N VAL A 54 20.38 -6.02 -12.67
CA VAL A 54 20.24 -5.86 -14.13
C VAL A 54 19.15 -4.85 -14.44
N LEU A 55 19.47 -3.83 -15.26
CA LEU A 55 18.50 -2.85 -15.75
C LEU A 55 17.61 -3.48 -16.82
N LEU A 56 16.27 -3.41 -16.61
CA LEU A 56 15.28 -3.89 -17.59
C LEU A 56 14.85 -2.81 -18.59
N GLY A 57 14.95 -1.52 -18.26
CA GLY A 57 14.56 -0.43 -19.14
C GLY A 57 13.85 0.72 -18.41
N PRO A 58 12.95 1.45 -19.13
CA PRO A 58 12.25 2.62 -18.59
C PRO A 58 11.40 2.33 -17.35
N ALA A 59 10.92 3.39 -16.68
CA ALA A 59 10.07 3.30 -15.47
C ALA A 59 8.78 2.51 -15.70
N ALA A 60 8.12 2.70 -16.87
CA ALA A 60 6.87 2.03 -17.15
C ALA A 60 6.99 0.49 -17.04
N ALA A 61 6.16 -0.13 -16.20
CA ALA A 61 6.21 -1.58 -15.96
C ALA A 61 6.04 -2.42 -17.24
N ARG A 62 5.17 -1.97 -18.17
CA ARG A 62 4.95 -2.60 -19.48
C ARG A 62 6.21 -2.63 -20.38
N GLU A 63 7.19 -1.79 -20.09
CA GLU A 63 8.44 -1.67 -20.85
C GLU A 63 9.64 -2.26 -20.08
N SER A 64 9.43 -2.70 -18.84
CA SER A 64 10.44 -3.24 -17.93
C SER A 64 9.98 -4.53 -17.26
N TYR A 65 9.40 -4.48 -16.07
CA TYR A 65 9.05 -5.64 -15.23
C TYR A 65 8.03 -6.61 -15.83
N LEU A 66 7.20 -6.17 -16.79
CA LEU A 66 6.20 -7.00 -17.48
C LEU A 66 6.71 -7.60 -18.81
N VAL A 67 7.96 -7.34 -19.19
CA VAL A 67 8.55 -7.85 -20.43
C VAL A 67 9.27 -9.18 -20.15
N ILE A 68 8.62 -10.29 -20.48
CA ILE A 68 9.09 -11.65 -20.21
C ILE A 68 10.52 -11.86 -20.75
N ASP A 69 10.77 -11.51 -22.00
CA ASP A 69 12.07 -11.73 -22.65
C ASP A 69 13.20 -11.02 -21.92
N LYS A 70 12.99 -9.79 -21.44
CA LYS A 70 14.00 -9.03 -20.69
C LYS A 70 14.37 -9.71 -19.38
N VAL A 71 13.37 -10.27 -18.67
CA VAL A 71 13.60 -10.97 -17.41
C VAL A 71 14.35 -12.30 -17.66
N ILE A 72 13.98 -13.05 -18.67
CA ILE A 72 14.66 -14.29 -19.06
C ILE A 72 16.10 -13.99 -19.50
N ASP A 73 16.32 -12.99 -20.35
CA ASP A 73 17.67 -12.58 -20.79
C ASP A 73 18.56 -12.16 -19.62
N ALA A 74 18.00 -11.42 -18.65
CA ALA A 74 18.72 -11.06 -17.43
C ALA A 74 19.13 -12.28 -16.60
N ALA A 75 18.25 -13.29 -16.49
CA ALA A 75 18.55 -14.54 -15.79
C ALA A 75 19.66 -15.34 -16.50
N LEU A 76 19.56 -15.49 -17.81
CA LEU A 76 20.57 -16.17 -18.61
C LEU A 76 21.93 -15.47 -18.56
N ALA A 77 21.94 -14.13 -18.69
CA ALA A 77 23.16 -13.34 -18.66
C ALA A 77 23.89 -13.38 -17.29
N THR A 78 23.15 -13.59 -16.21
CA THR A 78 23.71 -13.68 -14.86
C THR A 78 23.96 -15.11 -14.38
N GLY A 79 23.56 -16.09 -15.16
CA GLY A 79 23.69 -17.52 -14.84
C GLY A 79 22.75 -17.96 -13.70
N ALA A 80 21.59 -17.30 -13.55
CA ALA A 80 20.59 -17.69 -12.56
C ALA A 80 19.96 -19.02 -12.93
N GLN A 81 19.90 -19.96 -11.99
CA GLN A 81 19.24 -21.26 -12.15
C GLN A 81 17.77 -21.21 -11.75
N GLY A 82 17.36 -20.19 -10.98
CA GLY A 82 15.98 -20.00 -10.56
C GLY A 82 15.54 -18.55 -10.70
N ILE A 83 14.23 -18.36 -10.84
CA ILE A 83 13.57 -17.04 -10.81
C ILE A 83 12.51 -17.07 -9.75
N HIS A 84 12.60 -16.13 -8.78
CA HIS A 84 11.55 -15.88 -7.80
C HIS A 84 10.68 -14.71 -8.29
N PRO A 85 9.39 -14.94 -8.58
CA PRO A 85 8.53 -13.90 -9.17
C PRO A 85 8.00 -12.87 -8.14
N GLY A 86 8.11 -13.15 -6.84
CA GLY A 86 7.45 -12.36 -5.79
C GLY A 86 5.93 -12.43 -5.88
N TYR A 87 5.28 -11.28 -5.85
CA TYR A 87 3.85 -11.11 -6.11
C TYR A 87 3.60 -9.92 -7.06
N GLY A 88 2.44 -9.89 -7.73
CA GLY A 88 2.17 -8.92 -8.79
C GLY A 88 3.05 -9.16 -10.03
N PHE A 89 3.12 -8.19 -10.93
CA PHE A 89 3.84 -8.29 -12.21
C PHE A 89 3.60 -9.62 -12.95
N LEU A 90 4.66 -10.44 -13.10
CA LEU A 90 4.62 -11.72 -13.81
C LEU A 90 4.37 -12.94 -12.91
N SER A 91 4.11 -12.77 -11.62
CA SER A 91 4.02 -13.88 -10.66
C SER A 91 2.89 -14.87 -10.95
N GLU A 92 1.80 -14.41 -11.55
CA GLU A 92 0.64 -15.23 -11.94
C GLU A 92 0.47 -15.29 -13.48
N ASN A 93 1.58 -15.16 -14.21
CA ASN A 93 1.61 -15.23 -15.66
C ASN A 93 2.06 -16.61 -16.15
N SER A 94 1.13 -17.41 -16.69
CA SER A 94 1.40 -18.76 -17.17
C SER A 94 2.42 -18.80 -18.32
N ALA A 95 2.42 -17.79 -19.21
CA ALA A 95 3.39 -17.69 -20.29
C ALA A 95 4.81 -17.44 -19.76
N PHE A 96 4.96 -16.68 -18.67
CA PHE A 96 6.25 -16.47 -18.02
C PHE A 96 6.78 -17.76 -17.38
N ALA A 97 5.94 -18.51 -16.67
CA ALA A 97 6.32 -19.80 -16.10
C ALA A 97 6.75 -20.79 -17.21
N ALA A 98 6.03 -20.82 -18.34
CA ALA A 98 6.38 -21.63 -19.50
C ALA A 98 7.70 -21.17 -20.15
N ALA A 99 7.95 -19.88 -20.25
CA ALA A 99 9.20 -19.32 -20.77
C ALA A 99 10.41 -19.69 -19.89
N CYS A 100 10.25 -19.65 -18.55
CA CYS A 100 11.28 -20.13 -17.61
C CYS A 100 11.62 -21.61 -17.86
N ALA A 101 10.60 -22.49 -17.97
CA ALA A 101 10.80 -23.90 -18.24
C ALA A 101 11.50 -24.13 -19.61
N THR A 102 11.12 -23.38 -20.64
CA THR A 102 11.74 -23.46 -21.97
C THR A 102 13.21 -23.03 -21.93
N ALA A 103 13.55 -22.03 -21.11
CA ALA A 103 14.91 -21.56 -20.91
C ALA A 103 15.75 -22.46 -19.98
N GLY A 104 15.17 -23.52 -19.39
CA GLY A 104 15.82 -24.38 -18.42
C GLY A 104 16.09 -23.74 -17.08
N ILE A 105 15.29 -22.72 -16.72
CA ILE A 105 15.37 -21.97 -15.45
C ILE A 105 14.20 -22.40 -14.55
N ALA A 106 14.48 -22.73 -13.29
CA ALA A 106 13.45 -23.09 -12.33
C ALA A 106 12.58 -21.86 -11.99
N PHE A 107 11.28 -21.94 -12.25
CA PHE A 107 10.32 -20.98 -11.75
C PHE A 107 10.00 -21.32 -10.29
N LEU A 108 10.29 -20.39 -9.33
CA LEU A 108 10.04 -20.62 -7.90
C LEU A 108 8.57 -20.34 -7.59
N GLY A 109 7.72 -21.22 -8.09
CA GLY A 109 6.27 -21.14 -8.04
C GLY A 109 5.64 -22.36 -8.70
N PRO A 110 4.31 -22.35 -8.92
CA PRO A 110 3.59 -23.48 -9.51
C PRO A 110 3.83 -23.62 -11.02
N SER A 111 3.31 -24.72 -11.59
CA SER A 111 3.35 -24.96 -13.03
C SER A 111 2.50 -23.94 -13.81
N ALA A 112 2.84 -23.73 -15.09
CA ALA A 112 2.02 -22.88 -15.98
C ALA A 112 0.56 -23.34 -16.04
N HIS A 113 0.32 -24.68 -16.00
CA HIS A 113 -1.03 -25.26 -15.99
C HIS A 113 -1.82 -24.88 -14.72
N ALA A 114 -1.20 -24.93 -13.54
CA ALA A 114 -1.85 -24.55 -12.29
C ALA A 114 -2.20 -23.05 -12.29
N ILE A 115 -1.30 -22.18 -12.80
CA ILE A 115 -1.55 -20.75 -12.95
C ILE A 115 -2.74 -20.51 -13.89
N GLU A 116 -2.76 -21.14 -15.05
CA GLU A 116 -3.81 -20.97 -16.06
C GLU A 116 -5.16 -21.45 -15.54
N THR A 117 -5.24 -22.63 -14.92
CA THR A 117 -6.47 -23.20 -14.38
C THR A 117 -7.05 -22.37 -13.27
N MET A 118 -6.22 -21.91 -12.32
CA MET A 118 -6.67 -21.11 -11.17
C MET A 118 -6.90 -19.63 -11.52
N GLY A 119 -6.35 -19.14 -12.62
CA GLY A 119 -6.54 -17.78 -13.11
C GLY A 119 -7.93 -17.49 -13.68
N ASP A 120 -8.66 -18.53 -14.13
CA ASP A 120 -10.07 -18.41 -14.55
C ASP A 120 -11.00 -18.91 -13.44
N LYS A 121 -11.85 -18.04 -12.92
CA LYS A 121 -12.71 -18.33 -11.76
C LYS A 121 -13.73 -19.44 -12.01
N ILE A 122 -14.25 -19.57 -13.23
CA ILE A 122 -15.21 -20.62 -13.58
C ILE A 122 -14.52 -21.97 -13.65
N THR A 123 -13.37 -22.02 -14.32
CA THR A 123 -12.55 -23.22 -14.43
C THR A 123 -12.04 -23.67 -13.06
N ALA A 124 -11.54 -22.73 -12.26
CA ALA A 124 -11.09 -23.02 -10.90
C ALA A 124 -12.19 -23.63 -10.04
N LYS A 125 -13.41 -23.04 -10.05
CA LYS A 125 -14.56 -23.57 -9.30
C LYS A 125 -14.97 -24.97 -9.74
N ALA A 126 -14.95 -25.23 -11.03
CA ALA A 126 -15.24 -26.57 -11.54
C ALA A 126 -14.20 -27.57 -11.02
N ALA A 127 -12.92 -27.27 -11.16
CA ALA A 127 -11.81 -28.13 -10.71
C ALA A 127 -11.90 -28.42 -9.19
N VAL A 128 -12.06 -27.40 -8.36
CA VAL A 128 -12.11 -27.60 -6.88
C VAL A 128 -13.36 -28.33 -6.43
N SER A 129 -14.50 -28.15 -7.12
CA SER A 129 -15.76 -28.83 -6.78
C SER A 129 -15.63 -30.34 -6.96
N GLU A 130 -14.88 -30.83 -7.95
CA GLU A 130 -14.61 -32.27 -8.16
C GLU A 130 -13.82 -32.87 -6.98
N PHE A 131 -13.08 -32.07 -6.24
CA PHE A 131 -12.33 -32.46 -5.04
C PHE A 131 -13.12 -32.20 -3.73
N GLY A 132 -14.41 -31.88 -3.84
CA GLY A 132 -15.29 -31.71 -2.67
C GLY A 132 -15.10 -30.39 -1.92
N VAL A 133 -14.43 -29.39 -2.52
CA VAL A 133 -14.27 -28.06 -1.93
C VAL A 133 -15.59 -27.29 -2.07
N PRO A 134 -16.15 -26.72 -0.97
CA PRO A 134 -17.36 -25.94 -1.05
C PRO A 134 -17.17 -24.66 -1.87
N VAL A 135 -18.05 -24.42 -2.84
CA VAL A 135 -18.10 -23.18 -3.62
C VAL A 135 -19.34 -22.38 -3.30
N VAL A 136 -19.30 -21.05 -3.44
CA VAL A 136 -20.48 -20.22 -3.23
C VAL A 136 -21.60 -20.69 -4.15
N PRO A 137 -22.82 -20.98 -3.63
CA PRO A 137 -23.97 -21.32 -4.46
C PRO A 137 -24.19 -20.25 -5.54
N GLY A 138 -24.30 -20.69 -6.80
CA GLY A 138 -24.40 -19.76 -7.91
C GLY A 138 -24.47 -20.47 -9.25
N ILE A 139 -24.38 -19.69 -10.32
CA ILE A 139 -24.36 -20.19 -11.69
C ILE A 139 -23.06 -19.72 -12.33
N SER A 140 -22.15 -20.67 -12.53
CA SER A 140 -20.80 -20.43 -13.04
C SER A 140 -20.49 -21.40 -14.19
N ARG A 141 -21.09 -21.15 -15.37
CA ARG A 141 -20.78 -21.91 -16.62
C ARG A 141 -20.29 -20.95 -17.69
N PRO A 142 -19.32 -21.32 -18.51
CA PRO A 142 -18.87 -20.48 -19.62
C PRO A 142 -20.00 -20.23 -20.63
N GLY A 143 -20.04 -19.01 -21.19
CA GLY A 143 -20.91 -18.69 -22.33
C GLY A 143 -22.40 -18.49 -21.98
N LEU A 144 -22.76 -18.25 -20.71
CA LEU A 144 -24.13 -17.95 -20.32
C LEU A 144 -24.60 -16.61 -20.90
N SER A 145 -25.78 -16.62 -21.50
CA SER A 145 -26.49 -15.41 -21.90
C SER A 145 -27.11 -14.68 -20.70
N ASP A 146 -27.47 -13.43 -20.89
CA ASP A 146 -28.12 -12.65 -19.82
C ASP A 146 -29.47 -13.25 -19.42
N ASP A 147 -30.24 -13.81 -20.39
CA ASP A 147 -31.51 -14.48 -20.12
C ASP A 147 -31.31 -15.73 -19.25
N GLU A 148 -30.26 -16.52 -19.47
CA GLU A 148 -29.89 -17.68 -18.65
C GLU A 148 -29.45 -17.27 -17.25
N LEU A 149 -28.68 -16.18 -17.12
CA LEU A 149 -28.27 -15.62 -15.83
C LEU A 149 -29.48 -15.09 -15.04
N ILE A 150 -30.42 -14.39 -15.70
CA ILE A 150 -31.63 -13.88 -15.07
C ILE A 150 -32.51 -15.05 -14.59
N ALA A 151 -32.76 -16.06 -15.43
CA ALA A 151 -33.54 -17.22 -15.05
C ALA A 151 -32.92 -17.98 -13.87
N GLY A 152 -31.62 -18.13 -13.88
CA GLY A 152 -30.92 -18.84 -12.82
C GLY A 152 -30.76 -18.06 -11.52
N ALA A 153 -30.83 -16.74 -11.56
CA ALA A 153 -30.79 -15.92 -10.34
C ALA A 153 -31.92 -16.19 -9.37
N GLU A 154 -33.10 -16.63 -9.89
CA GLU A 154 -34.23 -17.04 -9.06
C GLU A 154 -33.92 -18.30 -8.25
N GLU A 155 -33.16 -19.26 -8.80
CA GLU A 155 -32.75 -20.48 -8.11
C GLU A 155 -31.66 -20.20 -7.06
N VAL A 156 -30.73 -19.26 -7.35
CA VAL A 156 -29.67 -18.85 -6.42
C VAL A 156 -30.24 -18.13 -5.21
N GLY A 157 -31.27 -17.30 -5.42
CA GLY A 157 -31.90 -16.47 -4.40
C GLY A 157 -31.19 -15.16 -4.17
N TYR A 158 -31.98 -14.08 -4.10
CA TYR A 158 -31.46 -12.72 -3.85
C TYR A 158 -31.11 -12.49 -2.37
N PRO A 159 -30.09 -11.62 -2.07
CA PRO A 159 -29.29 -10.86 -3.00
C PRO A 159 -28.27 -11.71 -3.75
N VAL A 160 -28.02 -11.34 -5.03
CA VAL A 160 -27.00 -12.00 -5.87
C VAL A 160 -25.87 -11.04 -6.21
N LEU A 161 -24.68 -11.58 -6.43
CA LEU A 161 -23.49 -10.84 -6.87
C LEU A 161 -23.18 -11.24 -8.31
N VAL A 162 -23.24 -10.27 -9.22
CA VAL A 162 -22.75 -10.41 -10.60
C VAL A 162 -21.25 -10.26 -10.60
N LYS A 163 -20.52 -11.21 -11.21
CA LYS A 163 -19.04 -11.21 -11.22
C LYS A 163 -18.51 -11.52 -12.62
N PRO A 164 -17.44 -10.80 -13.07
CA PRO A 164 -16.65 -11.22 -14.21
C PRO A 164 -15.87 -12.51 -13.94
N SER A 165 -15.72 -13.37 -14.95
CA SER A 165 -14.90 -14.58 -14.86
C SER A 165 -13.42 -14.25 -14.77
N ALA A 166 -12.96 -13.31 -15.60
CA ALA A 166 -11.59 -12.82 -15.62
C ALA A 166 -11.38 -11.64 -14.65
N GLY A 167 -10.14 -11.44 -14.22
CA GLY A 167 -9.72 -10.31 -13.38
C GLY A 167 -9.89 -10.53 -11.88
N GLY A 168 -9.45 -9.55 -11.09
CA GLY A 168 -9.42 -9.58 -9.63
C GLY A 168 -9.72 -8.22 -9.00
N GLY A 169 -9.64 -8.13 -7.66
CA GLY A 169 -9.80 -6.86 -6.93
C GLY A 169 -11.21 -6.27 -6.97
N GLY A 170 -12.24 -7.08 -7.24
CA GLY A 170 -13.64 -6.65 -7.20
C GLY A 170 -14.10 -5.78 -8.38
N LYS A 171 -13.25 -5.51 -9.37
CA LYS A 171 -13.60 -4.69 -10.54
C LYS A 171 -14.68 -5.37 -11.37
N GLY A 172 -15.73 -4.62 -11.72
CA GLY A 172 -16.86 -5.12 -12.51
C GLY A 172 -17.91 -5.89 -11.69
N MET A 173 -17.73 -6.09 -10.40
CA MET A 173 -18.75 -6.73 -9.54
C MET A 173 -19.95 -5.80 -9.30
N ARG A 174 -21.15 -6.40 -9.22
CA ARG A 174 -22.41 -5.69 -8.92
C ARG A 174 -23.25 -6.50 -7.94
N LEU A 175 -23.58 -5.90 -6.79
CA LEU A 175 -24.57 -6.44 -5.88
C LEU A 175 -25.98 -6.08 -6.41
N VAL A 176 -26.85 -7.08 -6.48
CA VAL A 176 -28.25 -6.94 -6.91
C VAL A 176 -29.16 -7.47 -5.84
N GLU A 177 -29.93 -6.59 -5.23
CA GLU A 177 -30.89 -6.91 -4.18
C GLU A 177 -32.32 -7.13 -4.73
N ASP A 178 -32.71 -6.30 -5.72
CA ASP A 178 -34.04 -6.43 -6.38
C ASP A 178 -33.86 -7.08 -7.77
N PRO A 179 -34.63 -8.14 -8.10
CA PRO A 179 -34.61 -8.79 -9.41
C PRO A 179 -34.74 -7.85 -10.61
N LYS A 180 -35.43 -6.72 -10.44
CA LYS A 180 -35.65 -5.72 -11.51
C LYS A 180 -34.34 -5.03 -11.96
N ASP A 181 -33.34 -4.96 -11.08
CA ASP A 181 -32.08 -4.27 -11.34
C ASP A 181 -31.06 -5.19 -12.05
N LEU A 182 -31.30 -6.51 -12.05
CA LEU A 182 -30.36 -7.49 -12.60
C LEU A 182 -30.02 -7.28 -14.07
N PRO A 183 -30.97 -6.99 -15.01
CA PRO A 183 -30.63 -6.78 -16.42
C PRO A 183 -29.67 -5.61 -16.64
N ALA A 184 -29.88 -4.48 -15.96
CA ALA A 184 -29.01 -3.31 -16.06
C ALA A 184 -27.63 -3.57 -15.43
N ALA A 185 -27.57 -4.34 -14.35
CA ALA A 185 -26.34 -4.73 -13.70
C ALA A 185 -25.49 -5.65 -14.60
N LEU A 186 -26.11 -6.62 -15.29
CA LEU A 186 -25.43 -7.50 -16.25
C LEU A 186 -24.84 -6.70 -17.43
N GLU A 187 -25.65 -5.84 -18.06
CA GLU A 187 -25.18 -5.00 -19.17
C GLU A 187 -23.98 -4.12 -18.76
N SER A 188 -24.07 -3.50 -17.60
CA SER A 188 -22.99 -2.65 -17.06
C SER A 188 -21.72 -3.46 -16.76
N ALA A 189 -21.88 -4.63 -16.12
CA ALA A 189 -20.76 -5.51 -15.77
C ALA A 189 -20.04 -6.06 -17.00
N ARG A 190 -20.79 -6.47 -18.06
CA ARG A 190 -20.17 -6.94 -19.32
C ARG A 190 -19.35 -5.88 -20.01
N ARG A 191 -19.86 -4.65 -20.12
CA ARG A 191 -19.12 -3.54 -20.74
C ARG A 191 -17.81 -3.27 -19.99
N GLU A 192 -17.87 -3.25 -18.65
CA GLU A 192 -16.69 -3.02 -17.83
C GLU A 192 -15.70 -4.17 -17.95
N ALA A 193 -16.17 -5.43 -17.91
CA ALA A 193 -15.33 -6.62 -18.02
C ALA A 193 -14.63 -6.69 -19.40
N ALA A 194 -15.37 -6.46 -20.49
CA ALA A 194 -14.80 -6.41 -21.82
C ALA A 194 -13.71 -5.33 -21.95
N SER A 195 -13.95 -4.15 -21.40
CA SER A 195 -13.00 -3.03 -21.45
C SER A 195 -11.75 -3.28 -20.58
N ALA A 196 -11.93 -3.85 -19.39
CA ALA A 196 -10.85 -3.99 -18.41
C ALA A 196 -10.01 -5.26 -18.60
N PHE A 197 -10.64 -6.35 -19.06
CA PHE A 197 -10.01 -7.69 -19.10
C PHE A 197 -9.99 -8.32 -20.49
N GLY A 198 -10.71 -7.73 -21.48
CA GLY A 198 -10.84 -8.31 -22.81
C GLY A 198 -11.77 -9.55 -22.87
N ASP A 199 -12.47 -9.85 -21.75
CA ASP A 199 -13.41 -10.98 -21.62
C ASP A 199 -14.68 -10.45 -20.91
N ASP A 200 -15.85 -10.67 -21.52
CA ASP A 200 -17.14 -10.21 -21.02
C ASP A 200 -17.94 -11.33 -20.31
N THR A 201 -17.32 -12.47 -20.07
CA THR A 201 -17.94 -13.62 -19.40
C THR A 201 -18.33 -13.28 -17.97
N LEU A 202 -19.60 -13.44 -17.64
CA LEU A 202 -20.15 -13.20 -16.31
C LEU A 202 -20.68 -14.47 -15.68
N PHE A 203 -20.74 -14.48 -14.36
CA PHE A 203 -21.40 -15.50 -13.56
C PHE A 203 -22.11 -14.85 -12.36
N LEU A 204 -23.01 -15.60 -11.70
CA LEU A 204 -23.75 -15.16 -10.53
C LEU A 204 -23.43 -16.01 -9.31
N GLU A 205 -23.36 -15.35 -8.16
CA GLU A 205 -23.22 -16.00 -6.85
C GLU A 205 -24.22 -15.42 -5.84
N ARG A 206 -24.60 -16.25 -4.86
CA ARG A 206 -25.32 -15.79 -3.68
C ARG A 206 -24.44 -14.81 -2.91
N PHE A 207 -24.99 -13.69 -2.50
CA PHE A 207 -24.28 -12.75 -1.65
C PHE A 207 -24.17 -13.29 -0.22
N VAL A 208 -22.95 -13.38 0.30
CA VAL A 208 -22.69 -13.79 1.68
C VAL A 208 -22.80 -12.56 2.59
N GLN A 209 -23.70 -12.61 3.58
CA GLN A 209 -23.90 -11.49 4.50
C GLN A 209 -22.79 -11.42 5.55
N ARG A 210 -22.39 -10.19 5.93
CA ARG A 210 -21.28 -9.92 6.87
C ARG A 210 -20.05 -10.77 6.55
N PRO A 211 -19.52 -10.62 5.31
CA PRO A 211 -18.48 -11.52 4.82
C PRO A 211 -17.16 -11.28 5.56
N ARG A 212 -16.51 -12.37 5.93
CA ARG A 212 -15.13 -12.43 6.41
C ARG A 212 -14.27 -13.00 5.29
N HIS A 213 -13.11 -12.39 5.10
CA HIS A 213 -12.13 -12.86 4.16
C HIS A 213 -11.09 -13.71 4.91
N ILE A 214 -11.23 -15.01 4.80
CA ILE A 214 -10.32 -15.99 5.38
C ILE A 214 -9.51 -16.62 4.27
N GLU A 215 -8.21 -16.72 4.45
CA GLU A 215 -7.35 -17.36 3.47
C GLU A 215 -6.43 -18.38 4.14
N VAL A 216 -6.11 -19.44 3.43
CA VAL A 216 -5.31 -20.55 3.95
C VAL A 216 -4.02 -20.66 3.15
N GLN A 217 -2.89 -20.59 3.86
CA GLN A 217 -1.58 -20.83 3.27
C GLN A 217 -1.39 -22.32 3.00
N VAL A 218 -1.13 -22.68 1.75
CA VAL A 218 -0.74 -24.05 1.37
C VAL A 218 0.73 -24.09 0.96
N LEU A 219 1.34 -25.24 1.19
CA LEU A 219 2.68 -25.57 0.74
C LEU A 219 2.66 -26.98 0.16
N ALA A 220 3.13 -27.11 -1.09
CA ALA A 220 3.09 -28.38 -1.81
C ALA A 220 4.42 -28.65 -2.52
N ASP A 221 4.87 -29.91 -2.52
CA ASP A 221 6.09 -30.33 -3.21
C ASP A 221 5.80 -31.12 -4.49
N ALA A 222 6.85 -31.41 -5.27
CA ALA A 222 6.75 -32.20 -6.49
C ALA A 222 6.57 -33.73 -6.23
N HIS A 223 6.48 -34.14 -4.97
CA HIS A 223 6.35 -35.55 -4.56
C HIS A 223 4.91 -35.91 -4.15
N GLY A 224 3.98 -34.94 -4.26
CA GLY A 224 2.58 -35.11 -3.90
C GLY A 224 2.25 -34.80 -2.43
N ASN A 225 3.19 -34.30 -1.64
CA ASN A 225 2.92 -33.85 -0.30
C ASN A 225 2.32 -32.46 -0.35
N VAL A 226 1.17 -32.28 0.32
CA VAL A 226 0.44 -31.01 0.42
C VAL A 226 0.05 -30.80 1.88
N VAL A 227 0.41 -29.66 2.44
CA VAL A 227 0.04 -29.25 3.80
C VAL A 227 -0.54 -27.85 3.81
N HIS A 228 -1.36 -27.53 4.81
CA HIS A 228 -1.73 -26.15 5.11
C HIS A 228 -0.99 -25.64 6.36
N LEU A 229 -0.67 -24.35 6.35
CA LEU A 229 0.06 -23.68 7.42
C LEU A 229 -0.85 -22.79 8.28
N GLY A 230 -2.12 -23.16 8.40
CA GLY A 230 -3.15 -22.36 9.04
C GLY A 230 -3.71 -21.26 8.14
N GLU A 231 -4.66 -20.56 8.73
CA GLU A 231 -5.37 -19.47 8.05
C GLU A 231 -4.89 -18.09 8.50
N ARG A 232 -5.21 -17.10 7.65
CA ARG A 232 -5.12 -15.67 7.93
C ARG A 232 -6.50 -15.04 7.83
N GLU A 233 -6.73 -14.02 8.64
CA GLU A 233 -7.88 -13.13 8.58
C GLU A 233 -7.49 -11.85 7.82
N CYS A 234 -8.18 -11.55 6.72
CA CYS A 234 -7.89 -10.43 5.83
C CYS A 234 -9.11 -9.50 5.63
N SER A 235 -10.03 -9.48 6.58
CA SER A 235 -11.28 -8.71 6.46
C SER A 235 -11.10 -7.21 6.63
N LEU A 236 -10.00 -6.75 7.24
CA LEU A 236 -9.71 -5.32 7.38
C LEU A 236 -9.13 -4.76 6.06
N GLN A 237 -10.04 -4.43 5.15
CA GLN A 237 -9.72 -3.97 3.80
C GLN A 237 -10.57 -2.76 3.41
N ARG A 238 -10.04 -1.95 2.49
CA ARG A 238 -10.74 -0.82 1.88
C ARG A 238 -10.74 -0.97 0.36
N ARG A 239 -11.92 -0.94 -0.27
CA ARG A 239 -12.04 -1.14 -1.73
C ARG A 239 -11.26 -2.37 -2.22
N HIS A 240 -11.36 -3.48 -1.47
CA HIS A 240 -10.64 -4.75 -1.70
C HIS A 240 -9.12 -4.70 -1.53
N GLN A 241 -8.55 -3.58 -1.03
CA GLN A 241 -7.16 -3.49 -0.64
C GLN A 241 -7.02 -3.80 0.85
N LYS A 242 -6.31 -4.88 1.18
CA LYS A 242 -6.04 -5.28 2.55
C LYS A 242 -5.17 -4.23 3.24
N VAL A 243 -5.42 -3.95 4.52
CA VAL A 243 -4.71 -2.94 5.32
C VAL A 243 -4.11 -3.54 6.58
N ILE A 244 -4.85 -4.44 7.24
CA ILE A 244 -4.40 -5.20 8.41
C ILE A 244 -4.77 -6.66 8.20
N GLU A 245 -3.82 -7.55 8.44
CA GLU A 245 -3.98 -9.00 8.35
C GLU A 245 -3.48 -9.67 9.64
N GLU A 246 -4.10 -10.78 10.03
CA GLU A 246 -3.71 -11.50 11.25
C GLU A 246 -3.75 -13.02 11.09
N ALA A 247 -2.94 -13.72 11.85
CA ALA A 247 -2.92 -15.16 11.96
C ALA A 247 -2.74 -15.60 13.42
N PRO A 248 -3.51 -16.60 13.88
CA PRO A 248 -4.69 -17.19 13.25
C PRO A 248 -5.90 -16.25 13.26
N SER A 249 -6.97 -16.58 12.51
CA SER A 249 -8.23 -15.82 12.56
C SER A 249 -8.89 -15.91 13.93
N PRO A 250 -9.38 -14.80 14.50
CA PRO A 250 -10.17 -14.82 15.73
C PRO A 250 -11.58 -15.40 15.56
N LEU A 251 -12.01 -15.67 14.31
CA LEU A 251 -13.34 -16.21 14.00
C LEU A 251 -13.39 -17.72 14.14
N LEU A 252 -12.35 -18.45 13.70
CA LEU A 252 -12.42 -19.90 13.50
C LEU A 252 -12.06 -20.67 14.75
N ASP A 253 -12.90 -21.65 15.09
CA ASP A 253 -12.55 -22.69 16.03
C ASP A 253 -11.61 -23.75 15.38
N GLU A 254 -11.02 -24.62 16.21
CA GLU A 254 -10.09 -25.63 15.74
C GLU A 254 -10.70 -26.62 14.73
N ALA A 255 -11.96 -26.99 14.92
CA ALA A 255 -12.67 -27.92 14.03
C ALA A 255 -12.92 -27.28 12.65
N THR A 256 -13.30 -26.03 12.61
CA THR A 256 -13.50 -25.30 11.34
C THR A 256 -12.15 -25.01 10.67
N ARG A 257 -11.11 -24.69 11.45
CA ARG A 257 -9.73 -24.52 10.94
C ARG A 257 -9.24 -25.80 10.26
N ALA A 258 -9.45 -26.95 10.84
CA ALA A 258 -9.06 -28.23 10.24
C ALA A 258 -9.81 -28.49 8.92
N ARG A 259 -11.14 -28.22 8.87
CA ARG A 259 -11.94 -28.42 7.66
C ARG A 259 -11.57 -27.47 6.52
N ILE A 260 -11.38 -26.19 6.81
CA ILE A 260 -11.02 -25.20 5.79
C ILE A 260 -9.57 -25.43 5.31
N GLY A 261 -8.69 -25.88 6.20
CA GLY A 261 -7.33 -26.29 5.88
C GLY A 261 -7.30 -27.47 4.92
N GLU A 262 -8.07 -28.53 5.17
CA GLU A 262 -8.17 -29.68 4.28
C GLU A 262 -8.80 -29.28 2.92
N ALA A 263 -9.81 -28.41 2.90
CA ALA A 263 -10.38 -27.89 1.67
C ALA A 263 -9.31 -27.11 0.84
N ALA A 264 -8.45 -26.35 1.50
CA ALA A 264 -7.32 -25.67 0.84
C ALA A 264 -6.29 -26.67 0.27
N CYS A 265 -5.96 -27.73 1.01
CA CYS A 265 -5.11 -28.81 0.50
C CYS A 265 -5.75 -29.50 -0.71
N ASN A 266 -7.06 -29.75 -0.69
CA ASN A 266 -7.78 -30.33 -1.81
C ASN A 266 -7.82 -29.42 -3.03
N THR A 267 -7.90 -28.10 -2.82
CA THR A 267 -7.75 -27.10 -3.89
C THR A 267 -6.37 -27.23 -4.55
N ALA A 268 -5.29 -27.30 -3.77
CA ALA A 268 -3.95 -27.45 -4.29
C ALA A 268 -3.77 -28.79 -5.07
N ARG A 269 -4.34 -29.90 -4.55
CA ARG A 269 -4.32 -31.22 -5.21
C ARG A 269 -5.07 -31.22 -6.54
N SER A 270 -6.14 -30.42 -6.68
CA SER A 270 -6.95 -30.37 -7.91
C SER A 270 -6.22 -29.89 -9.14
N VAL A 271 -5.03 -29.27 -8.99
CA VAL A 271 -4.18 -28.72 -10.07
C VAL A 271 -2.73 -29.14 -9.96
N ASP A 272 -2.43 -30.21 -9.22
CA ASP A 272 -1.06 -30.68 -8.98
C ASP A 272 -0.12 -29.53 -8.58
N TYR A 273 -0.57 -28.71 -7.61
CA TYR A 273 0.12 -27.50 -7.20
C TYR A 273 1.49 -27.80 -6.60
N THR A 274 2.46 -26.91 -6.87
CA THR A 274 3.80 -26.95 -6.25
C THR A 274 4.21 -25.55 -5.79
N GLY A 275 4.96 -25.46 -4.68
CA GLY A 275 5.40 -24.21 -4.07
C GLY A 275 4.43 -23.70 -3.01
N ALA A 276 4.57 -22.45 -2.67
CA ALA A 276 3.69 -21.73 -1.73
C ALA A 276 2.53 -21.08 -2.49
N GLY A 277 1.29 -21.31 -2.02
CA GLY A 277 0.09 -20.72 -2.59
C GLY A 277 -0.92 -20.41 -1.50
N THR A 278 -1.95 -19.65 -1.83
CA THR A 278 -2.98 -19.25 -0.87
C THR A 278 -4.35 -19.49 -1.46
N VAL A 279 -5.21 -20.17 -0.70
CA VAL A 279 -6.60 -20.40 -1.07
C VAL A 279 -7.48 -19.45 -0.26
N GLU A 280 -8.21 -18.60 -0.95
CA GLU A 280 -9.10 -17.61 -0.35
C GLU A 280 -10.52 -18.15 -0.21
N PHE A 281 -11.11 -17.94 0.96
CA PHE A 281 -12.46 -18.34 1.30
C PHE A 281 -13.27 -17.16 1.81
N ILE A 282 -14.55 -17.14 1.47
CA ILE A 282 -15.52 -16.25 2.10
C ILE A 282 -16.28 -17.03 3.17
N VAL A 283 -16.39 -16.43 4.36
CA VAL A 283 -17.06 -16.99 5.53
C VAL A 283 -18.06 -15.95 6.03
N SER A 284 -19.30 -16.38 6.39
CA SER A 284 -20.23 -15.47 7.07
C SER A 284 -19.85 -15.36 8.54
N ALA A 285 -19.75 -14.12 9.06
CA ALA A 285 -19.55 -13.90 10.50
C ALA A 285 -20.67 -14.48 11.36
N ASP A 286 -21.88 -14.66 10.80
CA ASP A 286 -23.05 -15.21 11.49
C ASP A 286 -23.06 -16.75 11.47
N LYS A 287 -22.28 -17.37 10.57
CA LYS A 287 -22.17 -18.82 10.39
C LYS A 287 -20.72 -19.21 10.10
N PRO A 288 -19.85 -19.15 11.08
CA PRO A 288 -18.40 -19.36 10.88
C PRO A 288 -18.02 -20.79 10.46
N ASP A 289 -18.95 -21.74 10.58
CA ASP A 289 -18.78 -23.12 10.12
C ASP A 289 -19.11 -23.32 8.63
N GLU A 290 -19.74 -22.34 7.96
CA GLU A 290 -19.99 -22.32 6.51
C GLU A 290 -18.93 -21.47 5.82
N PHE A 291 -18.07 -22.09 5.00
CA PHE A 291 -17.06 -21.42 4.20
C PHE A 291 -17.14 -21.84 2.75
N PHE A 292 -16.76 -20.94 1.85
CA PHE A 292 -16.85 -21.17 0.41
C PHE A 292 -15.58 -20.66 -0.29
N PHE A 293 -15.06 -21.46 -1.21
CA PHE A 293 -13.94 -21.09 -2.07
C PHE A 293 -14.26 -19.83 -2.89
N MET A 294 -13.32 -18.90 -2.91
CA MET A 294 -13.37 -17.70 -3.75
C MET A 294 -12.42 -17.81 -4.93
N GLU A 295 -11.12 -17.93 -4.62
CA GLU A 295 -10.06 -18.04 -5.61
C GLU A 295 -8.79 -18.64 -4.96
N MET A 296 -7.82 -19.01 -5.81
CA MET A 296 -6.49 -19.39 -5.35
C MET A 296 -5.46 -18.45 -5.95
N ASN A 297 -4.69 -17.81 -5.09
CA ASN A 297 -3.53 -17.03 -5.50
C ASN A 297 -2.33 -17.97 -5.66
N THR A 298 -1.88 -18.11 -6.91
CA THR A 298 -0.83 -19.07 -7.30
C THR A 298 0.58 -18.51 -7.12
N ARG A 299 0.79 -17.77 -6.02
CA ARG A 299 2.00 -17.04 -5.66
C ARG A 299 2.14 -16.88 -4.16
N LEU A 300 3.29 -16.37 -3.74
CA LEU A 300 3.46 -15.89 -2.38
C LEU A 300 2.56 -14.66 -2.15
N GLN A 301 1.86 -14.60 -1.02
CA GLN A 301 1.01 -13.45 -0.65
C GLN A 301 1.83 -12.36 0.03
N VAL A 302 1.30 -11.12 -0.02
CA VAL A 302 1.89 -9.97 0.69
C VAL A 302 1.98 -10.25 2.18
N GLU A 303 0.90 -10.77 2.76
CA GLU A 303 0.66 -11.05 4.17
C GLU A 303 1.24 -12.39 4.69
N HIS A 304 2.09 -13.06 3.89
CA HIS A 304 2.76 -14.30 4.31
C HIS A 304 3.54 -14.18 5.63
N PRO A 305 4.07 -13.00 6.02
CA PRO A 305 4.84 -12.87 7.27
C PRO A 305 4.07 -13.24 8.53
N VAL A 306 2.74 -13.03 8.60
CA VAL A 306 1.98 -13.43 9.81
C VAL A 306 1.95 -14.96 9.97
N THR A 307 1.86 -15.71 8.86
CA THR A 307 1.97 -17.17 8.88
C THR A 307 3.37 -17.61 9.30
N GLU A 308 4.42 -16.98 8.76
CA GLU A 308 5.80 -17.29 9.15
C GLU A 308 6.06 -17.05 10.64
N MET A 309 5.50 -15.97 11.20
CA MET A 309 5.69 -15.62 12.60
C MET A 309 4.99 -16.61 13.56
N VAL A 310 3.86 -17.20 13.16
CA VAL A 310 3.16 -18.18 14.01
C VAL A 310 3.60 -19.62 13.80
N THR A 311 4.19 -19.95 12.62
CA THR A 311 4.67 -21.31 12.32
C THR A 311 6.17 -21.49 12.52
N GLY A 312 6.94 -20.40 12.45
CA GLY A 312 8.40 -20.43 12.45
C GLY A 312 9.03 -20.89 11.14
N LEU A 313 8.25 -21.02 10.06
CA LEU A 313 8.72 -21.43 8.73
C LEU A 313 9.03 -20.20 7.87
N ASP A 314 10.10 -20.23 7.07
CA ASP A 314 10.38 -19.24 6.02
C ASP A 314 9.83 -19.76 4.67
N LEU A 315 8.77 -19.14 4.15
CA LEU A 315 8.11 -19.60 2.93
C LEU A 315 8.96 -19.40 1.68
N VAL A 316 9.81 -18.38 1.64
CA VAL A 316 10.76 -18.18 0.52
C VAL A 316 11.82 -19.26 0.51
N GLU A 317 12.33 -19.64 1.67
CA GLU A 317 13.25 -20.78 1.79
C GLU A 317 12.60 -22.07 1.23
N TRP A 318 11.35 -22.34 1.63
CA TRP A 318 10.62 -23.51 1.14
C TRP A 318 10.33 -23.45 -0.35
N GLN A 319 10.01 -22.29 -0.92
CA GLN A 319 9.87 -22.15 -2.36
C GLN A 319 11.18 -22.52 -3.11
N VAL A 320 12.33 -22.10 -2.59
CA VAL A 320 13.64 -22.47 -3.17
C VAL A 320 13.90 -23.97 -3.05
N ARG A 321 13.68 -24.58 -1.88
CA ARG A 321 13.89 -26.01 -1.64
C ARG A 321 12.99 -26.89 -2.52
N ILE A 322 11.71 -26.52 -2.62
CA ILE A 322 10.74 -27.24 -3.47
C ILE A 322 11.15 -27.13 -4.95
N ALA A 323 11.54 -25.94 -5.42
CA ALA A 323 12.02 -25.75 -6.78
C ALA A 323 13.33 -26.51 -7.08
N ALA A 324 14.16 -26.76 -6.05
CA ALA A 324 15.33 -27.62 -6.13
C ALA A 324 14.97 -29.12 -6.15
N GLY A 325 13.71 -29.50 -5.97
CA GLY A 325 13.22 -30.89 -5.95
C GLY A 325 13.26 -31.55 -4.58
N GLU A 326 13.45 -30.80 -3.49
CA GLU A 326 13.41 -31.34 -2.14
C GLU A 326 11.95 -31.63 -1.73
N PRO A 327 11.69 -32.78 -1.03
CA PRO A 327 10.40 -33.04 -0.42
C PRO A 327 10.19 -32.18 0.84
N LEU A 328 8.92 -31.96 1.20
CA LEU A 328 8.56 -31.37 2.48
C LEU A 328 9.07 -32.23 3.62
N GLY A 329 9.98 -31.98 4.39
CA GLY A 329 10.53 -32.85 5.45
C GLY A 329 9.61 -33.02 6.68
N PHE A 330 8.34 -32.62 6.60
CA PHE A 330 7.33 -32.61 7.67
C PHE A 330 5.94 -32.92 7.11
N THR A 331 5.05 -33.30 8.00
CA THR A 331 3.64 -33.63 7.72
C THR A 331 2.72 -32.56 8.33
N GLN A 332 1.42 -32.69 8.09
CA GLN A 332 0.43 -31.77 8.68
C GLN A 332 0.47 -31.78 10.22
N ASP A 333 0.72 -32.93 10.83
CA ASP A 333 0.74 -33.08 12.30
C ASP A 333 1.95 -32.40 12.96
N ASP A 334 2.99 -32.09 12.18
CA ASP A 334 4.18 -31.40 12.66
C ASP A 334 4.00 -29.85 12.69
N ILE A 335 2.94 -29.34 12.07
CA ILE A 335 2.66 -27.91 11.97
C ILE A 335 1.91 -27.44 13.21
N THR A 336 2.49 -26.51 13.92
CA THR A 336 1.88 -25.88 15.10
C THR A 336 1.81 -24.37 14.92
N LEU A 337 0.66 -23.78 15.28
CA LEU A 337 0.50 -22.34 15.34
C LEU A 337 0.80 -21.86 16.76
N THR A 338 1.80 -21.01 16.91
CA THR A 338 2.23 -20.49 18.22
C THR A 338 1.98 -19.01 18.33
N GLY A 339 1.21 -18.60 19.33
CA GLY A 339 0.88 -17.20 19.57
C GLY A 339 -0.05 -16.60 18.53
N HIS A 340 0.10 -15.30 18.29
CA HIS A 340 -0.71 -14.53 17.35
C HIS A 340 0.15 -13.46 16.67
N ALA A 341 0.04 -13.33 15.36
CA ALA A 341 0.75 -12.32 14.58
C ALA A 341 -0.23 -11.41 13.84
N ILE A 342 0.07 -10.12 13.80
CA ILE A 342 -0.72 -9.11 13.08
C ILE A 342 0.23 -8.28 12.24
N GLU A 343 -0.11 -8.09 10.97
CA GLU A 343 0.59 -7.27 10.00
C GLU A 343 -0.21 -6.00 9.70
N ALA A 344 0.47 -4.90 9.52
CA ALA A 344 -0.07 -3.66 8.97
C ALA A 344 0.72 -3.25 7.75
N ARG A 345 0.02 -2.94 6.66
CA ARG A 345 0.63 -2.38 5.46
C ARG A 345 0.79 -0.88 5.58
N VAL A 346 2.00 -0.38 5.34
CA VAL A 346 2.32 1.05 5.32
C VAL A 346 2.31 1.54 3.88
N TYR A 347 1.35 2.41 3.57
CA TYR A 347 1.16 3.01 2.25
C TYR A 347 1.49 4.49 2.26
N ALA A 348 2.03 5.00 1.14
CA ALA A 348 2.15 6.44 0.88
C ALA A 348 0.79 7.00 0.43
N GLU A 349 -0.11 7.19 1.38
CA GLU A 349 -1.49 7.67 1.18
C GLU A 349 -1.88 8.63 2.31
N ASP A 350 -2.76 9.57 2.00
CA ASP A 350 -3.31 10.52 2.97
C ASP A 350 -4.76 10.14 3.34
N PRO A 351 -4.99 9.47 4.47
CA PRO A 351 -6.32 9.07 4.90
C PRO A 351 -7.28 10.25 5.14
N ALA A 352 -6.77 11.41 5.58
CA ALA A 352 -7.57 12.60 5.83
C ALA A 352 -8.08 13.24 4.53
N ARG A 353 -7.42 12.96 3.40
CA ARG A 353 -7.79 13.42 2.06
C ARG A 353 -8.35 12.29 1.18
N GLY A 354 -9.09 11.36 1.77
CA GLY A 354 -9.73 10.26 1.04
C GLY A 354 -8.75 9.21 0.50
N PHE A 355 -7.57 9.06 1.15
CA PHE A 355 -6.49 8.15 0.75
C PHE A 355 -5.88 8.50 -0.60
N LEU A 356 -5.76 9.80 -0.89
CA LEU A 356 -5.01 10.23 -2.07
C LEU A 356 -3.56 9.74 -1.95
N PRO A 357 -3.00 9.20 -3.04
CA PRO A 357 -1.60 8.84 -3.10
C PRO A 357 -0.72 10.05 -2.80
N THR A 358 0.31 9.83 -1.98
CA THR A 358 1.33 10.83 -1.69
C THR A 358 2.65 10.43 -2.33
N GLY A 359 3.53 11.39 -2.54
CA GLY A 359 4.82 11.13 -3.16
C GLY A 359 5.84 12.20 -2.78
N GLY A 360 7.11 11.92 -3.06
CA GLY A 360 8.22 12.79 -2.72
C GLY A 360 9.47 12.01 -2.35
N GLU A 361 10.51 12.73 -2.00
CA GLU A 361 11.75 12.14 -1.49
C GLU A 361 11.63 11.86 0.01
N ILE A 362 11.94 10.63 0.41
CA ILE A 362 12.00 10.23 1.81
C ILE A 362 13.27 10.80 2.44
N ALA A 363 13.10 11.76 3.36
CA ALA A 363 14.20 12.42 4.06
C ALA A 363 14.86 11.47 5.08
N ASP A 364 14.07 10.69 5.80
CA ASP A 364 14.57 9.71 6.77
C ASP A 364 13.54 8.62 7.05
N VAL A 365 14.03 7.44 7.52
CA VAL A 365 13.21 6.28 7.87
C VAL A 365 13.65 5.72 9.20
N VAL A 366 12.70 5.49 10.11
CA VAL A 366 12.92 4.71 11.32
C VAL A 366 12.05 3.45 11.25
N GLU A 367 12.69 2.30 11.18
CA GLU A 367 12.04 1.00 11.25
C GLU A 367 12.03 0.53 12.71
N PRO A 368 10.86 0.17 13.29
CA PRO A 368 10.80 -0.32 14.66
C PRO A 368 11.53 -1.67 14.80
N THR A 369 12.15 -1.87 15.94
CA THR A 369 12.87 -3.11 16.26
C THR A 369 12.49 -3.61 17.64
N GLY A 370 12.68 -4.91 17.88
CA GLY A 370 12.47 -5.52 19.20
C GLY A 370 11.93 -6.94 19.13
N PRO A 371 11.82 -7.62 20.27
CA PRO A 371 11.29 -8.98 20.33
C PRO A 371 9.85 -9.04 19.78
N GLY A 372 9.61 -9.94 18.82
CA GLY A 372 8.31 -10.11 18.18
C GLY A 372 7.90 -8.96 17.25
N VAL A 373 8.82 -8.10 16.82
CA VAL A 373 8.58 -7.08 15.78
C VAL A 373 9.44 -7.42 14.57
N ARG A 374 8.81 -7.39 13.39
CA ARG A 374 9.45 -7.57 12.09
C ARG A 374 9.00 -6.43 11.16
N VAL A 375 9.92 -5.96 10.32
CA VAL A 375 9.61 -5.00 9.27
C VAL A 375 10.15 -5.54 7.95
N ASP A 376 9.25 -5.65 6.97
CA ASP A 376 9.61 -5.88 5.57
C ASP A 376 9.42 -4.57 4.82
N SER A 377 10.52 -3.96 4.37
CA SER A 377 10.53 -2.59 3.84
C SER A 377 11.37 -2.49 2.58
N GLY A 378 10.84 -1.75 1.60
CA GLY A 378 11.51 -1.44 0.33
C GLY A 378 12.16 -0.06 0.29
N ILE A 379 12.04 0.74 1.36
CA ILE A 379 12.45 2.14 1.39
C ILE A 379 13.67 2.40 2.29
N ARG A 380 14.28 3.56 2.08
CA ARG A 380 15.36 4.14 2.87
C ARG A 380 15.41 5.65 2.65
N ALA A 381 16.20 6.36 3.42
CA ALA A 381 16.48 7.78 3.15
C ALA A 381 17.01 7.96 1.71
N GLY A 382 16.52 8.98 1.01
CA GLY A 382 16.81 9.26 -0.40
C GLY A 382 15.95 8.46 -1.40
N THR A 383 15.09 7.55 -0.96
CA THR A 383 14.11 6.89 -1.86
C THR A 383 13.10 7.91 -2.35
N VAL A 384 12.86 7.96 -3.65
CA VAL A 384 11.80 8.78 -4.26
C VAL A 384 10.55 7.94 -4.46
N VAL A 385 9.47 8.30 -3.77
CA VAL A 385 8.14 7.70 -3.96
C VAL A 385 7.48 8.40 -5.14
N GLY A 386 7.40 7.69 -6.26
CA GLY A 386 6.75 8.14 -7.50
C GLY A 386 5.38 7.53 -7.71
N SER A 387 4.75 7.82 -8.85
CA SER A 387 3.44 7.33 -9.26
C SER A 387 3.47 6.09 -10.19
N ASP A 388 4.67 5.61 -10.54
CA ASP A 388 4.83 4.51 -11.52
C ASP A 388 4.40 3.14 -10.99
N TYR A 389 4.43 2.96 -9.65
CA TYR A 389 4.22 1.67 -8.98
C TYR A 389 3.25 1.79 -7.80
N ASP A 390 2.97 0.64 -7.16
CA ASP A 390 2.12 0.55 -5.98
C ASP A 390 2.66 1.40 -4.81
N PRO A 391 1.80 2.12 -4.06
CA PRO A 391 2.20 3.00 -2.97
C PRO A 391 2.67 2.30 -1.71
N MET A 392 2.68 0.96 -1.66
CA MET A 392 3.11 0.22 -0.48
C MET A 392 4.62 0.37 -0.25
N LEU A 393 4.97 0.92 0.90
CA LEU A 393 6.34 1.24 1.31
C LEU A 393 6.97 0.11 2.14
N ALA A 394 6.18 -0.43 3.06
CA ALA A 394 6.63 -1.41 4.03
C ALA A 394 5.44 -2.16 4.64
N LYS A 395 5.77 -3.22 5.39
CA LYS A 395 4.87 -3.95 6.29
C LYS A 395 5.48 -3.98 7.67
N VAL A 396 4.67 -3.71 8.68
CA VAL A 396 5.07 -3.82 10.10
C VAL A 396 4.30 -4.98 10.70
N ILE A 397 5.00 -5.97 11.22
CA ILE A 397 4.43 -7.20 11.74
C ILE A 397 4.76 -7.32 13.22
N ALA A 398 3.78 -7.66 14.03
CA ALA A 398 3.96 -7.91 15.46
C ALA A 398 3.42 -9.28 15.85
N HIS A 399 4.21 -10.03 16.61
CA HIS A 399 3.85 -11.34 17.15
C HIS A 399 3.90 -11.32 18.68
N ALA A 400 2.94 -11.96 19.33
CA ALA A 400 2.88 -12.13 20.77
C ALA A 400 2.24 -13.49 21.14
N ASP A 401 2.21 -13.80 22.42
CA ASP A 401 1.62 -15.06 22.93
C ASP A 401 0.09 -15.11 22.71
N ASP A 402 -0.55 -13.95 22.61
CA ASP A 402 -1.98 -13.80 22.36
C ASP A 402 -2.29 -12.59 21.44
N ARG A 403 -3.52 -12.54 20.95
CA ARG A 403 -4.01 -11.49 20.05
C ARG A 403 -3.94 -10.10 20.70
N ALA A 404 -4.33 -9.95 21.94
CA ALA A 404 -4.31 -8.68 22.64
C ALA A 404 -2.87 -8.16 22.81
N GLY A 405 -1.92 -9.04 23.04
CA GLY A 405 -0.49 -8.74 23.07
C GLY A 405 0.03 -8.30 21.71
N ALA A 406 -0.38 -9.00 20.64
CA ALA A 406 0.00 -8.66 19.27
C ALA A 406 -0.53 -7.28 18.84
N LEU A 407 -1.82 -6.95 19.14
CA LEU A 407 -2.42 -5.64 18.89
C LEU A 407 -1.63 -4.51 19.58
N ARG A 408 -1.36 -4.65 20.89
CA ARG A 408 -0.59 -3.64 21.64
C ARG A 408 0.84 -3.50 21.11
N ARG A 409 1.47 -4.60 20.70
CA ARG A 409 2.84 -4.58 20.16
C ARG A 409 2.88 -3.93 18.80
N LEU A 410 1.88 -4.19 17.94
CA LEU A 410 1.76 -3.57 16.62
C LEU A 410 1.53 -2.06 16.73
N ASP A 411 0.58 -1.60 17.58
CA ASP A 411 0.37 -0.16 17.80
C ASP A 411 1.65 0.53 18.26
N ARG A 412 2.38 -0.09 19.20
CA ARG A 412 3.65 0.48 19.66
C ARG A 412 4.72 0.49 18.57
N ALA A 413 4.80 -0.55 17.74
CA ALA A 413 5.73 -0.60 16.61
C ALA A 413 5.39 0.49 15.58
N LEU A 414 4.11 0.65 15.23
CA LEU A 414 3.65 1.71 14.34
C LEU A 414 3.91 3.10 14.91
N ALA A 415 3.72 3.31 16.22
CA ALA A 415 4.08 4.56 16.88
C ALA A 415 5.57 4.91 16.71
N GLN A 416 6.46 3.90 16.70
CA GLN A 416 7.90 4.06 16.50
C GLN A 416 8.31 4.13 15.03
N THR A 417 7.40 3.81 14.10
CA THR A 417 7.66 3.90 12.67
C THR A 417 7.65 5.36 12.23
N ALA A 418 8.73 5.84 11.64
CA ALA A 418 8.78 7.17 11.05
C ALA A 418 9.19 7.06 9.58
N VAL A 419 8.36 7.60 8.70
CA VAL A 419 8.68 7.84 7.29
C VAL A 419 8.56 9.34 7.08
N LEU A 420 9.70 10.01 6.98
CA LEU A 420 9.75 11.47 6.85
C LEU A 420 9.91 11.84 5.37
N GLY A 421 9.08 12.73 4.87
CA GLY A 421 9.08 13.18 3.47
C GLY A 421 7.78 12.92 2.71
N VAL A 422 7.01 11.91 3.15
CA VAL A 422 5.70 11.59 2.57
C VAL A 422 4.68 11.31 3.67
N VAL A 423 3.42 11.62 3.42
CA VAL A 423 2.31 11.24 4.31
C VAL A 423 2.04 9.76 4.14
N THR A 424 1.75 9.06 5.24
CA THR A 424 1.45 7.63 5.25
C THR A 424 0.14 7.34 6.00
N ASN A 425 -0.38 6.14 5.82
CA ASN A 425 -1.58 5.65 6.51
C ASN A 425 -1.32 5.17 7.96
N VAL A 426 -0.13 5.34 8.52
CA VAL A 426 0.25 4.81 9.84
C VAL A 426 -0.71 5.25 10.95
N ASP A 427 -1.06 6.54 11.01
CA ASP A 427 -1.97 7.05 12.04
C ASP A 427 -3.39 6.50 11.90
N PHE A 428 -3.86 6.30 10.68
CA PHE A 428 -5.14 5.66 10.41
C PHE A 428 -5.15 4.19 10.84
N VAL A 429 -4.08 3.45 10.57
CA VAL A 429 -3.94 2.06 11.04
C VAL A 429 -3.98 2.00 12.56
N ARG A 430 -3.29 2.91 13.25
CA ARG A 430 -3.33 3.01 14.72
C ARG A 430 -4.72 3.36 15.25
N PHE A 431 -5.45 4.24 14.55
CA PHE A 431 -6.85 4.52 14.85
C PHE A 431 -7.71 3.24 14.76
N LEU A 432 -7.52 2.41 13.73
CA LEU A 432 -8.22 1.14 13.57
C LEU A 432 -7.86 0.13 14.67
N LEU A 433 -6.59 0.04 15.07
CA LEU A 433 -6.15 -0.87 16.14
C LEU A 433 -6.76 -0.55 17.50
N ALA A 434 -7.24 0.69 17.69
CA ALA A 434 -7.94 1.14 18.90
C ALA A 434 -9.47 0.98 18.81
N ASP A 435 -10.03 0.61 17.65
CA ASP A 435 -11.47 0.41 17.47
C ASP A 435 -11.97 -0.80 18.25
N ASP A 436 -13.12 -0.65 18.93
CA ASP A 436 -13.70 -1.68 19.79
C ASP A 436 -14.02 -2.98 19.03
N ASP A 437 -14.53 -2.89 17.78
CA ASP A 437 -14.83 -4.06 16.95
C ASP A 437 -13.54 -4.78 16.52
N VAL A 438 -12.48 -4.02 16.22
CA VAL A 438 -11.16 -4.59 15.89
C VAL A 438 -10.56 -5.27 17.12
N VAL A 439 -10.61 -4.64 18.27
CA VAL A 439 -10.11 -5.22 19.54
C VAL A 439 -10.88 -6.49 19.89
N ALA A 440 -12.21 -6.49 19.70
CA ALA A 440 -13.06 -7.66 19.97
C ALA A 440 -12.93 -8.77 18.91
N GLY A 441 -12.31 -8.52 17.75
CA GLY A 441 -12.27 -9.47 16.63
C GLY A 441 -13.60 -9.58 15.86
N ALA A 442 -14.49 -8.61 16.03
CA ALA A 442 -15.79 -8.54 15.34
C ALA A 442 -15.64 -7.91 13.95
N LEU A 443 -14.81 -8.53 13.12
CA LEU A 443 -14.42 -8.02 11.82
C LEU A 443 -15.41 -8.37 10.72
N ASP A 444 -15.44 -7.58 9.66
CA ASP A 444 -16.04 -7.91 8.35
C ASP A 444 -15.43 -6.99 7.27
N THR A 445 -15.63 -7.34 6.00
CA THR A 445 -15.00 -6.60 4.88
C THR A 445 -15.52 -5.17 4.68
N GLY A 446 -16.63 -4.80 5.33
CA GLY A 446 -17.20 -3.43 5.29
C GLY A 446 -16.82 -2.57 6.49
N LEU A 447 -16.06 -3.10 7.47
CA LEU A 447 -15.76 -2.39 8.71
C LEU A 447 -15.00 -1.08 8.46
N LEU A 448 -13.96 -1.11 7.62
CA LEU A 448 -13.16 0.07 7.33
C LEU A 448 -14.01 1.18 6.69
N ASP A 449 -14.85 0.84 5.72
CA ASP A 449 -15.70 1.83 5.05
C ASP A 449 -16.66 2.53 6.03
N ARG A 450 -17.12 1.83 7.06
CA ARG A 450 -17.93 2.42 8.13
C ARG A 450 -17.12 3.32 9.08
N ARG A 451 -15.83 3.07 9.25
CA ARG A 451 -14.94 3.80 10.19
C ARG A 451 -14.15 4.95 9.58
N VAL A 452 -13.97 4.96 8.27
CA VAL A 452 -13.23 6.04 7.58
C VAL A 452 -13.78 7.42 7.91
N GLY A 453 -15.12 7.57 8.02
CA GLY A 453 -15.77 8.85 8.34
C GLY A 453 -15.51 9.35 9.78
N ASP A 454 -15.10 8.45 10.69
CA ASP A 454 -14.83 8.78 12.09
C ASP A 454 -13.36 9.19 12.31
N TYR A 455 -12.49 8.95 11.32
CA TYR A 455 -11.07 9.29 11.41
C TYR A 455 -10.85 10.79 11.25
N THR A 456 -10.08 11.34 12.17
CA THR A 456 -9.60 12.73 12.11
C THR A 456 -8.08 12.72 12.26
N ALA A 457 -7.38 13.36 11.33
CA ALA A 457 -5.92 13.49 11.42
C ALA A 457 -5.53 14.21 12.73
N PRO A 458 -4.46 13.78 13.41
CA PRO A 458 -3.97 14.42 14.61
C PRO A 458 -3.64 15.91 14.37
N THR A 459 -4.07 16.78 15.27
CA THR A 459 -3.70 18.21 15.21
C THR A 459 -2.27 18.41 15.69
N THR A 460 -1.51 19.25 14.99
CA THR A 460 -0.14 19.56 15.37
C THR A 460 -0.07 20.30 16.70
N ALA A 461 0.62 19.74 17.68
CA ALA A 461 0.81 20.32 18.99
C ALA A 461 1.74 21.55 18.97
N ASP A 462 1.60 22.46 19.93
CA ASP A 462 2.50 23.60 20.12
C ASP A 462 3.96 23.16 20.27
N SER A 463 4.20 22.07 21.01
CA SER A 463 5.54 21.51 21.20
C SER A 463 6.21 21.13 19.87
N THR A 464 5.44 20.64 18.90
CA THR A 464 5.94 20.28 17.56
C THR A 464 6.25 21.52 16.72
N LEU A 465 5.39 22.56 16.76
CA LEU A 465 5.68 23.84 16.10
C LEU A 465 6.92 24.52 16.70
N VAL A 466 7.06 24.49 18.03
CA VAL A 466 8.26 24.99 18.72
C VAL A 466 9.50 24.20 18.31
N ALA A 467 9.41 22.86 18.24
CA ALA A 467 10.54 22.02 17.79
C ALA A 467 10.94 22.32 16.34
N ALA A 468 9.98 22.53 15.44
CA ALA A 468 10.25 22.92 14.06
C ALA A 468 10.91 24.30 13.95
N ALA A 469 10.43 25.30 14.72
CA ALA A 469 11.05 26.62 14.77
C ALA A 469 12.49 26.55 15.31
N ILE A 470 12.71 25.77 16.37
CA ILE A 470 14.03 25.57 16.98
C ILE A 470 14.95 24.88 15.98
N LEU A 471 14.52 23.84 15.26
CA LEU A 471 15.36 23.16 14.27
C LEU A 471 15.87 24.15 13.22
N ARG A 472 14.98 24.93 12.60
CA ARG A 472 15.36 25.97 11.63
C ARG A 472 16.23 27.07 12.23
N TRP A 473 16.10 27.32 13.51
CA TRP A 473 16.96 28.28 14.19
C TRP A 473 18.35 27.72 14.49
N LEU A 474 18.45 26.43 14.85
CA LEU A 474 19.71 25.73 15.06
C LEU A 474 20.62 25.74 13.83
N ASP A 475 20.05 25.65 12.63
CA ASP A 475 20.83 25.74 11.37
C ASP A 475 21.60 27.06 11.25
N ARG A 476 21.06 28.13 11.84
CA ARG A 476 21.72 29.45 11.87
C ARG A 476 22.83 29.55 12.92
N TRP A 477 22.84 28.62 13.90
CA TRP A 477 23.89 28.53 14.93
C TRP A 477 25.01 27.56 14.49
N ALA A 478 24.92 26.95 13.34
CA ALA A 478 25.92 26.04 12.82
C ALA A 478 27.16 26.82 12.40
N GLY A 479 28.14 26.85 13.27
CA GLY A 479 29.48 27.42 13.02
C GLY A 479 30.12 27.95 14.30
N ASP A 480 31.42 27.69 14.45
CA ASP A 480 32.26 28.28 15.48
C ASP A 480 32.54 29.76 15.10
N THR A 481 31.56 30.63 15.34
CA THR A 481 31.81 32.05 15.11
C THR A 481 32.25 32.73 16.40
N THR A 482 33.46 33.33 16.34
CA THR A 482 33.98 34.20 17.37
C THR A 482 33.49 35.65 17.20
N ASP A 483 32.77 35.93 16.09
CA ASP A 483 32.21 37.24 15.81
C ASP A 483 30.86 37.40 16.50
N PRO A 484 30.71 38.28 17.51
CA PRO A 484 29.47 38.51 18.19
C PRO A 484 28.32 39.01 17.29
N TRP A 485 28.66 39.60 16.12
CA TRP A 485 27.68 40.10 15.15
C TRP A 485 27.07 38.99 14.29
N ALA A 486 27.72 37.84 14.23
CA ALA A 486 27.22 36.67 13.51
C ALA A 486 26.36 35.73 14.39
N VAL A 487 26.25 35.99 15.70
CA VAL A 487 25.42 35.21 16.61
C VAL A 487 23.95 35.49 16.34
N PRO A 488 23.11 34.45 15.99
CA PRO A 488 21.73 34.64 15.59
C PRO A 488 20.75 34.72 16.80
N ASP A 489 21.16 35.42 17.90
CA ASP A 489 20.39 35.59 19.12
C ASP A 489 19.32 36.69 19.04
N GLY A 490 19.22 37.36 17.90
CA GLY A 490 18.26 38.44 17.69
C GLY A 490 18.68 39.79 18.30
N TRP A 491 19.94 39.93 18.70
CA TRP A 491 20.45 41.20 19.25
C TRP A 491 20.23 42.38 18.29
N ARG A 492 19.82 43.49 18.80
CA ARG A 492 19.64 44.78 18.11
C ARG A 492 20.07 45.91 19.07
N VAL A 493 20.41 47.08 18.52
CA VAL A 493 20.64 48.26 19.36
C VAL A 493 19.40 48.58 20.18
N GLY A 494 19.51 48.47 21.49
CA GLY A 494 18.45 48.78 22.45
C GLY A 494 17.70 47.55 23.03
N ALA A 495 17.55 46.47 22.33
CA ALA A 495 16.91 45.24 22.87
C ALA A 495 17.12 44.03 21.92
N HIS A 496 17.04 42.81 22.46
CA HIS A 496 16.90 41.61 21.66
C HIS A 496 15.50 41.56 21.04
N ARG A 497 15.43 41.22 19.75
CA ARG A 497 14.17 40.92 19.08
C ARG A 497 14.04 39.41 18.89
N PRO A 498 12.85 38.86 19.08
CA PRO A 498 12.63 37.45 18.84
C PRO A 498 12.91 37.10 17.35
N VAL A 499 13.45 35.92 17.13
CA VAL A 499 13.43 35.28 15.81
C VAL A 499 12.05 34.71 15.61
N THR A 500 11.35 35.20 14.61
CA THR A 500 9.95 34.81 14.35
C THR A 500 9.90 33.96 13.10
N SER A 501 9.22 32.83 13.20
CA SER A 501 8.86 31.96 12.06
C SER A 501 7.35 31.85 12.00
N ARG A 502 6.76 32.05 10.82
CA ARG A 502 5.36 31.72 10.54
C ARG A 502 5.30 30.32 9.98
N LEU A 503 4.74 29.40 10.76
CA LEU A 503 4.74 27.97 10.47
C LEU A 503 3.33 27.49 10.18
N THR A 504 3.19 26.58 9.20
CA THR A 504 1.93 25.90 8.88
C THR A 504 2.13 24.39 8.90
N SER A 505 1.12 23.67 9.42
CA SER A 505 1.06 22.22 9.45
C SER A 505 -0.40 21.78 9.37
N GLY A 506 -0.79 21.10 8.30
CA GLY A 506 -2.19 20.90 7.96
C GLY A 506 -2.93 22.23 7.88
N ASP A 507 -4.07 22.33 8.55
CA ASP A 507 -4.90 23.55 8.59
C ASP A 507 -4.44 24.57 9.62
N ARG A 508 -3.42 24.25 10.42
CA ARG A 508 -2.93 25.12 11.49
C ARG A 508 -1.78 25.99 11.01
N THR A 509 -1.93 27.32 11.15
CA THR A 509 -0.86 28.30 10.95
C THR A 509 -0.67 29.10 12.22
N ALA A 510 0.57 29.29 12.67
CA ALA A 510 0.91 30.07 13.85
C ALA A 510 2.29 30.74 13.71
N HIS A 511 2.48 31.89 14.37
CA HIS A 511 3.80 32.47 14.57
C HIS A 511 4.45 31.88 15.83
N VAL A 512 5.71 31.43 15.67
CA VAL A 512 6.57 30.99 16.78
C VAL A 512 7.70 31.97 16.92
N ARG A 513 7.84 32.58 18.13
CA ARG A 513 8.88 33.55 18.46
C ARG A 513 9.87 32.92 19.40
N LEU A 514 11.15 32.94 19.03
CA LEU A 514 12.24 32.40 19.82
C LEU A 514 13.15 33.52 20.31
N THR A 515 13.52 33.51 21.61
CA THR A 515 14.48 34.41 22.23
C THR A 515 15.49 33.63 23.07
N GLY A 516 16.70 34.18 23.25
CA GLY A 516 17.76 33.56 24.05
C GLY A 516 18.72 32.74 23.19
N THR A 517 19.08 31.55 23.66
CA THR A 517 20.03 30.65 22.99
C THR A 517 19.46 29.23 22.92
N PRO A 518 19.98 28.34 22.07
CA PRO A 518 19.53 26.94 22.05
C PRO A 518 19.64 26.23 23.39
N ALA A 519 20.62 26.58 24.21
CA ALA A 519 20.82 26.00 25.55
C ALA A 519 19.86 26.57 26.62
N ALA A 520 19.37 27.78 26.41
CA ALA A 520 18.47 28.47 27.37
C ALA A 520 17.66 29.55 26.63
N GLY A 521 16.49 29.23 26.18
CA GLY A 521 15.62 30.10 25.41
C GLY A 521 14.20 30.15 25.93
N VAL A 522 13.40 31.04 25.32
CA VAL A 522 11.97 31.13 25.47
C VAL A 522 11.32 31.06 24.10
N ALA A 523 10.32 30.20 23.96
CA ALA A 523 9.47 30.06 22.79
C ALA A 523 8.05 30.52 23.12
N GLU A 524 7.50 31.40 22.28
CA GLU A 524 6.12 31.90 22.38
C GLU A 524 5.37 31.48 21.12
N VAL A 525 4.26 30.77 21.26
CA VAL A 525 3.38 30.39 20.16
C VAL A 525 2.21 31.35 20.11
N GLU A 526 1.89 31.88 18.93
CA GLU A 526 0.73 32.78 18.76
C GLU A 526 -0.57 32.02 19.08
N ASP A 527 -1.41 32.64 19.89
CA ASP A 527 -2.64 32.04 20.44
C ASP A 527 -2.42 30.73 21.24
N GLY A 528 -1.17 30.49 21.69
CA GLY A 528 -0.73 29.32 22.43
C GLY A 528 0.03 29.69 23.70
N GLU A 529 0.85 28.75 24.16
CA GLU A 529 1.59 28.88 25.41
C GLU A 529 3.01 29.45 25.21
N THR A 530 3.59 29.92 26.29
CA THR A 530 5.00 30.35 26.37
C THR A 530 5.82 29.27 27.10
N TYR A 531 6.89 28.79 26.49
CA TYR A 531 7.75 27.73 27.02
C TYR A 531 9.16 28.22 27.27
N ARG A 532 9.77 27.86 28.38
CA ARG A 532 11.22 27.87 28.52
C ARG A 532 11.78 26.61 27.85
N PHE A 533 12.81 26.78 27.04
CA PHE A 533 13.36 25.61 26.35
C PHE A 533 14.88 25.52 26.44
N SER A 534 15.36 24.28 26.26
CA SER A 534 16.70 23.95 25.81
C SER A 534 16.62 22.90 24.73
N ALA A 535 17.51 22.96 23.75
CA ALA A 535 17.48 22.05 22.61
C ALA A 535 18.89 21.63 22.18
N VAL A 536 19.00 20.36 21.72
CA VAL A 536 20.22 19.78 21.18
C VAL A 536 19.85 18.94 19.97
N LEU A 537 20.58 19.11 18.87
CA LEU A 537 20.46 18.32 17.66
C LEU A 537 21.71 17.41 17.51
N HIS A 538 21.48 16.11 17.34
CA HIS A 538 22.51 15.12 17.05
C HIS A 538 22.13 14.32 15.79
N GLY A 539 22.73 14.67 14.65
CA GLY A 539 22.31 14.10 13.36
C GLY A 539 20.83 14.43 13.10
N SER A 540 19.99 13.43 12.94
CA SER A 540 18.54 13.60 12.77
C SER A 540 17.73 13.48 14.09
N ASP A 541 18.38 13.45 15.24
CA ASP A 541 17.70 13.36 16.54
C ASP A 541 17.70 14.72 17.25
N LEU A 542 16.54 15.35 17.31
CA LEU A 542 16.31 16.61 18.02
C LEU A 542 15.72 16.33 19.39
N ALA A 543 16.42 16.73 20.45
CA ALA A 543 15.91 16.74 21.81
C ALA A 543 15.58 18.19 22.24
N VAL A 544 14.33 18.41 22.64
CA VAL A 544 13.84 19.69 23.15
C VAL A 544 13.28 19.49 24.56
N VAL A 545 13.73 20.26 25.51
CA VAL A 545 13.15 20.31 26.86
C VAL A 545 12.26 21.56 26.93
N LEU A 546 10.96 21.39 27.12
CA LEU A 546 9.99 22.46 27.28
C LEU A 546 9.50 22.45 28.74
N ASP A 547 9.74 23.53 29.49
CA ASP A 547 9.37 23.68 30.92
C ASP A 547 9.73 22.45 31.78
N GLY A 548 10.90 21.85 31.51
CA GLY A 548 11.43 20.69 32.22
C GLY A 548 10.97 19.33 31.67
N ARG A 549 10.05 19.28 30.70
CA ARG A 549 9.60 18.06 30.02
C ARG A 549 10.40 17.86 28.73
N ARG A 550 11.07 16.70 28.62
CA ARG A 550 11.83 16.34 27.40
C ARG A 550 10.90 15.79 26.32
N HIS A 551 11.03 16.35 25.12
CA HIS A 551 10.48 15.87 23.88
C HIS A 551 11.66 15.43 22.97
N SER A 552 11.50 14.30 22.30
CA SER A 552 12.50 13.78 21.35
C SER A 552 11.84 13.62 20.01
N TYR A 553 12.47 14.14 18.97
CA TYR A 553 11.96 14.08 17.61
C TYR A 553 13.03 13.47 16.69
N ARG A 554 12.58 12.59 15.78
CA ARG A 554 13.32 12.32 14.56
C ARG A 554 12.97 13.40 13.56
N VAL A 555 13.98 13.98 12.92
CA VAL A 555 13.77 15.13 12.03
C VAL A 555 14.43 14.93 10.68
N GLY A 556 13.83 15.50 9.63
CA GLY A 556 14.37 15.52 8.27
C GLY A 556 13.79 16.69 7.48
N GLU A 557 14.39 17.01 6.35
CA GLU A 557 13.88 18.03 5.44
C GLU A 557 13.63 17.44 4.07
N SER A 558 12.45 17.68 3.52
CA SER A 558 12.08 17.32 2.17
C SER A 558 11.10 18.33 1.63
N ASP A 559 11.26 18.73 0.37
CA ASP A 559 10.38 19.62 -0.37
C ASP A 559 10.02 20.93 0.38
N GLY A 560 11.03 21.52 1.05
CA GLY A 560 10.90 22.78 1.81
C GLY A 560 10.10 22.66 3.10
N ALA A 561 9.69 21.45 3.50
CA ALA A 561 9.08 21.15 4.78
C ALA A 561 10.12 20.55 5.74
N VAL A 562 10.02 20.89 7.00
CA VAL A 562 10.61 20.16 8.10
C VAL A 562 9.66 19.06 8.52
N TRP A 563 10.12 17.84 8.53
CA TRP A 563 9.39 16.68 9.01
C TRP A 563 9.86 16.30 10.39
N LEU A 564 8.91 16.03 11.29
CA LEU A 564 9.19 15.64 12.67
C LEU A 564 8.34 14.42 13.03
N SER A 565 8.96 13.48 13.72
CA SER A 565 8.26 12.35 14.35
C SER A 565 8.66 12.26 15.81
N ASP A 566 7.69 12.21 16.70
CA ASP A 566 7.88 12.11 18.16
C ASP A 566 7.58 10.72 18.72
N GLY A 567 7.40 9.73 17.85
CA GLY A 567 6.99 8.37 18.21
C GLY A 567 5.47 8.21 18.38
N HIS A 568 4.68 9.21 17.94
CA HIS A 568 3.22 9.15 17.89
C HIS A 568 2.67 9.40 16.48
N GLY A 569 3.52 9.73 15.53
CA GLY A 569 3.22 10.00 14.14
C GLY A 569 4.30 10.88 13.51
N SER A 570 4.15 11.19 12.22
CA SER A 570 5.04 12.07 11.47
C SER A 570 4.28 13.30 10.97
N VAL A 571 4.84 14.47 11.17
CA VAL A 571 4.22 15.76 10.85
C VAL A 571 5.13 16.59 9.96
N ALA A 572 4.57 17.16 8.88
CA ALA A 572 5.23 18.14 8.04
C ALA A 572 4.94 19.57 8.52
N VAL A 573 5.96 20.38 8.71
CA VAL A 573 5.84 21.78 9.07
C VAL A 573 6.55 22.65 8.04
N ARG A 574 5.81 23.55 7.40
CA ARG A 574 6.33 24.49 6.40
C ARG A 574 6.45 25.90 6.97
N GLU A 575 7.49 26.64 6.56
CA GLU A 575 7.55 28.07 6.82
C GLU A 575 6.85 28.83 5.70
N VAL A 576 5.86 29.62 6.07
CA VAL A 576 5.09 30.47 5.16
C VAL A 576 5.69 31.87 5.17
N ARG A 577 6.15 32.34 4.01
CA ARG A 577 6.58 33.74 3.86
C ARG A 577 5.34 34.66 3.99
N GLU A 578 5.50 35.78 4.67
CA GLU A 578 4.47 36.82 4.64
C GLU A 578 4.30 37.28 3.18
N ALA A 579 3.05 37.40 2.75
CA ALA A 579 2.75 37.95 1.43
C ALA A 579 3.42 39.33 1.33
N SER A 580 4.22 39.53 0.28
CA SER A 580 4.84 40.83 0.01
C SER A 580 3.71 41.82 -0.26
N VAL A 581 3.74 42.99 0.40
CA VAL A 581 2.76 44.08 0.19
C VAL A 581 2.85 44.69 -1.22
N ARG A 582 3.83 44.26 -2.03
CA ARG A 582 3.90 44.55 -3.46
C ARG A 582 3.22 43.42 -4.19
N GLY A 583 1.96 43.65 -4.55
CA GLY A 583 1.15 42.70 -5.29
C GLY A 583 1.86 42.22 -6.56
N ASP A 584 2.09 40.92 -6.64
CA ASP A 584 1.96 40.27 -7.92
C ASP A 584 0.48 40.38 -8.26
N ASP A 585 0.16 40.89 -9.46
CA ASP A 585 -1.20 41.00 -9.99
C ASP A 585 -1.80 39.59 -10.21
N ALA A 586 -2.05 38.86 -9.12
CA ALA A 586 -3.05 37.81 -9.12
C ALA A 586 -4.39 38.52 -9.28
N HIS A 587 -5.03 38.36 -10.40
CA HIS A 587 -6.35 38.91 -10.67
C HIS A 587 -7.28 38.40 -9.58
N ALA A 588 -7.80 39.31 -8.76
CA ALA A 588 -8.71 38.97 -7.69
C ALA A 588 -9.94 38.28 -8.30
N GLY A 589 -10.03 36.94 -8.13
CA GLY A 589 -11.11 36.13 -8.67
C GLY A 589 -10.70 34.92 -9.48
N ASP A 590 -9.46 34.82 -9.96
CA ASP A 590 -8.98 33.63 -10.71
C ASP A 590 -8.91 32.41 -9.77
N ALA A 591 -9.33 31.26 -10.29
CA ALA A 591 -9.27 30.00 -9.58
C ALA A 591 -8.21 29.08 -10.20
N ASP A 592 -7.15 28.84 -9.45
CA ASP A 592 -6.09 27.91 -9.81
C ASP A 592 -6.50 26.47 -9.50
N ILE A 593 -6.35 25.58 -10.47
CA ILE A 593 -6.60 24.13 -10.34
C ILE A 593 -5.24 23.44 -10.35
N THR A 594 -4.87 22.90 -9.19
CA THR A 594 -3.60 22.20 -8.98
C THR A 594 -3.82 20.69 -8.84
N SER A 595 -2.79 19.91 -9.14
CA SER A 595 -2.85 18.46 -8.95
C SER A 595 -2.83 18.12 -7.44
N PRO A 596 -3.84 17.38 -6.93
CA PRO A 596 -3.87 16.96 -5.53
C PRO A 596 -2.93 15.80 -5.20
N MET A 597 -2.39 15.14 -6.22
CA MET A 597 -1.54 13.95 -6.10
C MET A 597 -0.51 13.90 -7.23
N PRO A 598 0.64 13.22 -7.07
CA PRO A 598 1.53 12.94 -8.19
C PRO A 598 0.87 11.91 -9.10
N GLY A 599 1.00 12.06 -10.43
CA GLY A 599 0.34 11.13 -11.36
C GLY A 599 0.54 11.49 -12.83
N ALA A 600 -0.14 10.78 -13.72
CA ALA A 600 -0.21 11.05 -15.13
C ALA A 600 -1.56 11.68 -15.52
N ILE A 601 -1.55 12.65 -16.41
CA ILE A 601 -2.78 13.18 -17.00
C ILE A 601 -3.29 12.19 -18.04
N ILE A 602 -4.42 11.54 -17.78
CA ILE A 602 -5.01 10.56 -18.69
C ILE A 602 -6.02 11.18 -19.64
N ALA A 603 -6.64 12.28 -19.24
CA ALA A 603 -7.59 13.00 -20.09
C ALA A 603 -7.57 14.50 -19.80
N VAL A 604 -7.72 15.30 -20.86
CA VAL A 604 -7.99 16.74 -20.81
C VAL A 604 -9.30 16.95 -21.59
N SER A 605 -10.34 17.41 -20.88
CA SER A 605 -11.72 17.46 -21.41
C SER A 605 -12.08 18.80 -22.07
N VAL A 606 -11.19 19.78 -21.98
CA VAL A 606 -11.40 21.17 -22.47
C VAL A 606 -10.16 21.69 -23.19
N ALA A 607 -10.30 22.76 -23.95
CA ALA A 607 -9.18 23.47 -24.56
C ALA A 607 -8.97 24.84 -23.89
N SER A 608 -7.73 25.37 -23.91
CA SER A 608 -7.47 26.74 -23.46
C SER A 608 -8.30 27.75 -24.24
N GLY A 609 -9.04 28.62 -23.52
CA GLY A 609 -9.97 29.57 -24.06
C GLY A 609 -11.43 29.11 -24.06
N ASP A 610 -11.72 27.86 -23.69
CA ASP A 610 -13.09 27.38 -23.58
C ASP A 610 -13.81 28.03 -22.38
N THR A 611 -15.11 28.23 -22.53
CA THR A 611 -15.99 28.61 -21.42
C THR A 611 -16.41 27.37 -20.68
N VAL A 612 -16.24 27.39 -19.38
CA VAL A 612 -16.54 26.26 -18.46
C VAL A 612 -17.53 26.70 -17.38
N THR A 613 -18.27 25.72 -16.86
CA THR A 613 -19.20 25.93 -15.72
C THR A 613 -18.67 25.27 -14.47
N ALA A 614 -19.00 25.82 -13.30
CA ALA A 614 -18.63 25.22 -12.01
C ALA A 614 -19.07 23.73 -11.95
N GLY A 615 -18.15 22.85 -11.54
CA GLY A 615 -18.35 21.39 -11.51
C GLY A 615 -18.02 20.67 -12.84
N GLN A 616 -17.75 21.37 -13.92
CA GLN A 616 -17.34 20.75 -15.20
C GLN A 616 -15.93 20.16 -15.06
N THR A 617 -15.75 18.88 -15.48
CA THR A 617 -14.44 18.22 -15.48
C THR A 617 -13.51 18.87 -16.51
N LEU A 618 -12.32 19.26 -16.08
CA LEU A 618 -11.27 19.87 -16.90
C LEU A 618 -10.16 18.88 -17.24
N VAL A 619 -9.62 18.22 -16.22
CA VAL A 619 -8.47 17.32 -16.33
C VAL A 619 -8.73 16.09 -15.46
N VAL A 620 -8.29 14.91 -15.92
CA VAL A 620 -8.30 13.68 -15.13
C VAL A 620 -6.86 13.24 -14.90
N VAL A 621 -6.48 13.15 -13.64
CA VAL A 621 -5.16 12.66 -13.21
C VAL A 621 -5.31 11.23 -12.70
N GLU A 622 -4.46 10.32 -13.20
CA GLU A 622 -4.35 8.95 -12.70
C GLU A 622 -3.06 8.79 -11.90
N ALA A 623 -3.16 8.18 -10.74
CA ALA A 623 -2.02 7.72 -9.97
C ALA A 623 -2.36 6.39 -9.29
N MET A 624 -1.45 5.41 -9.36
CA MET A 624 -1.55 4.17 -8.58
C MET A 624 -2.92 3.49 -8.68
N LYS A 625 -3.50 3.44 -9.91
CA LYS A 625 -4.83 2.89 -10.23
C LYS A 625 -6.02 3.69 -9.68
N MET A 626 -5.81 4.90 -9.20
CA MET A 626 -6.85 5.85 -8.82
C MET A 626 -6.95 6.95 -9.87
N GLU A 627 -8.17 7.21 -10.35
CA GLU A 627 -8.48 8.33 -11.23
C GLU A 627 -9.11 9.45 -10.41
N HIS A 628 -8.63 10.67 -10.58
CA HIS A 628 -9.17 11.86 -9.93
C HIS A 628 -9.54 12.91 -10.98
N SER A 629 -10.83 13.24 -11.06
CA SER A 629 -11.35 14.27 -11.93
C SER A 629 -11.25 15.64 -11.26
N LEU A 630 -10.53 16.55 -11.88
CA LEU A 630 -10.42 17.95 -11.45
C LEU A 630 -11.44 18.78 -12.20
N THR A 631 -12.27 19.50 -11.45
CA THR A 631 -13.40 20.26 -11.96
C THR A 631 -13.18 21.76 -11.82
N ALA A 632 -13.83 22.55 -12.66
CA ALA A 632 -13.87 24.00 -12.54
C ALA A 632 -14.56 24.40 -11.22
N PRO A 633 -13.93 25.20 -10.34
CA PRO A 633 -14.56 25.66 -9.11
C PRO A 633 -15.55 26.82 -9.32
N ILE A 634 -15.41 27.54 -10.43
CA ILE A 634 -16.25 28.69 -10.80
C ILE A 634 -16.59 28.65 -12.29
N ASP A 635 -17.62 29.39 -12.70
CA ASP A 635 -17.90 29.66 -14.10
C ASP A 635 -16.86 30.65 -14.66
N GLY A 636 -16.33 30.39 -15.87
CA GLY A 636 -15.29 31.27 -16.42
C GLY A 636 -14.66 30.74 -17.70
N THR A 637 -13.55 31.35 -18.06
CA THR A 637 -12.71 30.92 -19.20
C THR A 637 -11.49 30.16 -18.68
N VAL A 638 -11.23 28.95 -19.18
CA VAL A 638 -10.13 28.11 -18.75
C VAL A 638 -8.84 28.40 -19.52
N GLU A 639 -7.72 28.43 -18.81
CA GLU A 639 -6.37 28.38 -19.36
C GLU A 639 -5.70 27.08 -18.86
N LEU A 640 -5.15 26.28 -19.79
CA LEU A 640 -4.50 25.00 -19.47
C LEU A 640 -2.98 25.15 -19.47
N PHE A 641 -2.33 24.54 -18.47
CA PHE A 641 -0.86 24.48 -18.29
C PHE A 641 -0.31 23.06 -18.39
N ALA A 642 -1.16 22.08 -18.70
CA ALA A 642 -0.82 20.67 -18.72
C ALA A 642 -1.47 19.94 -19.89
N ALA A 643 -0.85 18.86 -20.36
CA ALA A 643 -1.29 18.07 -21.51
C ALA A 643 -1.52 16.59 -21.16
N ALA A 644 -2.38 15.91 -21.92
CA ALA A 644 -2.59 14.47 -21.77
C ALA A 644 -1.28 13.69 -21.99
N GLY A 645 -1.00 12.73 -21.10
CA GLY A 645 0.25 11.95 -21.06
C GLY A 645 1.37 12.58 -20.26
N GLU A 646 1.20 13.80 -19.75
CA GLU A 646 2.20 14.48 -18.91
C GLU A 646 2.20 13.91 -17.47
N GLN A 647 3.39 13.73 -16.88
CA GLN A 647 3.56 13.42 -15.47
C GLN A 647 3.51 14.71 -14.64
N VAL A 648 2.72 14.71 -13.58
CA VAL A 648 2.50 15.87 -12.72
C VAL A 648 2.87 15.60 -11.27
N LYS A 649 3.27 16.65 -10.57
CA LYS A 649 3.59 16.63 -9.13
C LYS A 649 2.41 17.16 -8.32
N VAL A 650 2.41 16.86 -7.03
CA VAL A 650 1.50 17.51 -6.07
C VAL A 650 1.66 19.04 -6.16
N ASP A 651 0.53 19.75 -6.07
CA ASP A 651 0.43 21.21 -6.14
C ASP A 651 0.89 21.84 -7.47
N GLN A 652 1.20 21.03 -8.50
CA GLN A 652 1.48 21.56 -9.84
C GLN A 652 0.23 22.20 -10.43
N LEU A 653 0.34 23.45 -10.92
CA LEU A 653 -0.73 24.14 -11.60
C LEU A 653 -1.05 23.45 -12.94
N LEU A 654 -2.30 23.02 -13.11
CA LEU A 654 -2.78 22.31 -14.31
C LEU A 654 -3.71 23.14 -15.15
N ALA A 655 -4.53 23.97 -14.51
CA ALA A 655 -5.45 24.89 -15.18
C ALA A 655 -5.72 26.10 -14.30
N ARG A 656 -6.18 27.17 -14.93
CA ARG A 656 -6.71 28.37 -14.26
C ARG A 656 -8.05 28.72 -14.87
N VAL A 657 -9.04 29.05 -14.05
CA VAL A 657 -10.33 29.55 -14.51
C VAL A 657 -10.45 31.01 -14.10
N THR A 658 -10.54 31.88 -15.09
CA THR A 658 -10.78 33.33 -14.92
C THR A 658 -12.28 33.60 -15.04
N PRO A 659 -12.93 34.20 -14.02
CA PRO A 659 -14.35 34.49 -14.06
C PRO A 659 -14.69 35.45 -15.23
N HIS A 660 -15.87 35.29 -15.80
CA HIS A 660 -16.33 36.28 -16.77
C HIS A 660 -16.51 37.63 -16.08
N ALA A 661 -15.90 38.69 -16.62
CA ALA A 661 -16.15 40.04 -16.14
C ALA A 661 -17.66 40.31 -16.22
N ASP A 662 -18.31 40.59 -15.11
CA ASP A 662 -19.71 41.00 -15.08
C ASP A 662 -19.87 42.24 -15.95
N THR A 663 -20.63 42.10 -17.03
CA THR A 663 -21.03 43.19 -17.88
C THR A 663 -22.16 43.97 -17.18
N GLU A 664 -21.86 44.55 -16.01
CA GLU A 664 -22.67 45.60 -15.42
C GLU A 664 -22.01 46.94 -15.74
N GLU A 665 -22.39 47.52 -16.90
CA GLU A 665 -22.50 48.99 -17.08
C GLU A 665 -22.99 49.29 -18.52
N ALA A 666 -24.28 49.19 -18.74
CA ALA A 666 -24.93 49.94 -19.76
C ALA A 666 -26.44 50.07 -19.49
N GLN A 667 -26.82 50.77 -18.41
CA GLN A 667 -28.11 51.46 -18.32
C GLN A 667 -28.04 52.48 -17.17
N SER A 668 -27.63 53.69 -17.52
CA SER A 668 -28.10 54.93 -16.88
C SER A 668 -28.08 56.06 -17.90
#